data_904f6a53ecdade705a439690c9e6a735
#
_entry.id   904f6a53ecdade705a439690c9e6a735
#
_cell.length_a   1.000
_cell.length_b   1.000
_cell.length_c   1.000
_cell.angle_alpha   90.00
_cell.angle_beta   90.00
_cell.angle_gamma   90.00
#
_symmetry.space_group_name_H-M   'P 1'
#
loop_
_entity.id
_entity.type
_entity.pdbx_description
1 polymer ?
#
loop_
_entity_poly.entity_id
_entity_poly.type
_entity_poly.pdbx_seq_one_letter_code
_entity_poly.pdbx_strand_id
1 'polypeptide(L)'
;MKFQSILSTATSSLAVGAAFLAVPAFAQSTGSNEFDNAIVVTGARDESVAGIRIPDSPKAKVQIGQEIIGAQRAGQTVNEIINLVPGVSFTNNDPWGSAGGSFTIRGFDSTRISQTFDGIPLNDSGNYAVYSNQQVDAELIENINVNLGSTDVDSPTPAAVGGTVNINTKVPDDKFGVMTSMSYGDIVAEGSGGEDRSFQRFFAKVETGEFTSVGTKAWFSGSYARNGATFANYGKVEKKQFNGKIYQPLGSDGDFISLAGHYNVNRNNFGGSPLSAQAITLNKDERFYDVAGGVPCTTSTTSVPNSCGSQFERRYNPSNTGNLRLNSLFHLTEKLTFSVDGAYQYTKANGGGTSIGVEGYSTGGYTGVFFQRYAPVSSSSAAYYFYGDVDLNGDGVTGSGDAVRILSPSQTITKRWIGIANLAYEIDDSNSVRLSYSYDRARHRQTGPGGFLKTNGEPFDVFPINDPILDENGYSIGKRDRKSFATLNQISGEYRGRFFDDQLTVLLGVRAPFFKRDLNQYCVTTDASGNVNCPAADQVDAYATANPTYGVPGSRSIKYDKVLPNVGAVFKITPEISIAGSYAKNISAPSTDALYGTFFYDASDPLARRVAETSDSFDVSLRYSSPIVQAALTGWYSKYKNRIVTATDLDGNSTDTNLGPVKKYGVDASVGVTPVQGASLYAFASYIKSEIQNDALVGSCSAAQLAANLCYVSGGDAFLRTSGKRERAAPEWLFGGRAQYTTGDFLIGAQAKYTGNRYLNDINSVKFKSYTVVDLNMAYKLEGLGLANSEIQLNVTNLFDKYYVGSFSGALATASSSAFVNFGSPRAVSATLVMGF
;
A
#
# COMPACT_ATOMS: atom_id res chain seq x y z
N MET A 1 12.32 -31.50 41.90
CA MET A 1 11.00 -31.33 42.45
C MET A 1 10.83 -29.96 43.14
N LYS A 2 11.47 -28.88 42.72
CA LYS A 2 11.24 -27.53 43.25
C LYS A 2 11.07 -26.45 42.18
N PHE A 3 11.02 -26.87 40.89
CA PHE A 3 10.77 -25.97 39.75
C PHE A 3 9.31 -25.94 39.30
N GLN A 4 8.49 -26.94 39.72
CA GLN A 4 7.08 -27.00 39.34
C GLN A 4 6.14 -26.19 40.22
N SER A 5 6.57 -25.76 41.44
CA SER A 5 5.70 -25.01 42.35
C SER A 5 5.73 -23.50 42.17
N ILE A 6 6.67 -22.97 41.35
CA ILE A 6 6.77 -21.55 41.05
C ILE A 6 5.94 -21.17 39.81
N LEU A 7 5.68 -22.13 38.92
CA LEU A 7 4.86 -21.89 37.73
C LEU A 7 3.35 -21.95 37.96
N SER A 8 2.88 -22.67 39.01
CA SER A 8 1.45 -22.86 39.23
C SER A 8 0.78 -21.68 39.99
N THR A 9 1.54 -20.78 40.59
CA THR A 9 1.03 -19.61 41.33
C THR A 9 0.95 -18.36 40.44
N ALA A 10 1.60 -18.35 39.26
CA ALA A 10 1.56 -17.24 38.31
C ALA A 10 0.36 -17.26 37.37
N THR A 11 -0.28 -18.43 37.19
CA THR A 11 -1.35 -18.63 36.21
C THR A 11 -2.75 -18.23 36.67
N SER A 12 -2.99 -18.18 37.98
CA SER A 12 -4.31 -17.77 38.50
C SER A 12 -4.47 -16.25 38.65
N SER A 13 -3.37 -15.48 38.56
CA SER A 13 -3.38 -14.02 38.71
C SER A 13 -3.50 -13.30 37.34
N LEU A 14 -3.23 -13.97 36.24
CA LEU A 14 -3.26 -13.39 34.88
C LEU A 14 -4.68 -13.26 34.29
N ALA A 15 -5.61 -14.10 34.73
CA ALA A 15 -7.01 -14.02 34.26
C ALA A 15 -7.82 -12.89 34.95
N VAL A 16 -7.35 -12.38 36.08
CA VAL A 16 -8.01 -11.30 36.82
C VAL A 16 -7.25 -9.97 36.70
N GLY A 17 -5.95 -9.99 36.41
CA GLY A 17 -5.11 -8.80 36.23
C GLY A 17 -5.22 -8.12 34.85
N ALA A 18 -5.64 -8.84 33.83
CA ALA A 18 -5.88 -8.27 32.49
C ALA A 18 -7.14 -7.39 32.42
N ALA A 19 -7.97 -7.39 33.46
CA ALA A 19 -9.17 -6.55 33.54
C ALA A 19 -8.91 -5.14 34.11
N PHE A 20 -7.69 -4.82 34.58
CA PHE A 20 -7.46 -3.59 35.35
C PHE A 20 -6.38 -2.62 34.82
N LEU A 21 -5.73 -2.95 33.72
CA LEU A 21 -4.76 -2.02 33.11
C LEU A 21 -4.96 -1.92 31.59
N ALA A 22 -6.16 -1.52 31.18
CA ALA A 22 -6.27 -0.80 29.92
C ALA A 22 -5.61 0.56 30.16
N VAL A 23 -4.31 0.64 29.92
CA VAL A 23 -3.63 1.91 29.76
C VAL A 23 -4.37 2.62 28.65
N PRO A 24 -4.92 3.82 28.86
CA PRO A 24 -5.61 4.53 27.81
C PRO A 24 -4.67 4.64 26.61
N ALA A 25 -5.14 4.28 25.44
CA ALA A 25 -4.44 4.51 24.20
C ALA A 25 -4.41 6.03 23.99
N PHE A 26 -3.38 6.68 24.54
CA PHE A 26 -3.23 8.12 24.50
C PHE A 26 -2.99 8.62 23.08
N ALA A 27 -3.63 9.71 22.78
CA ALA A 27 -3.66 10.48 21.58
C ALA A 27 -2.38 10.38 20.74
N GLN A 28 -2.38 9.53 19.78
CA GLN A 28 -1.42 9.60 18.69
C GLN A 28 -1.85 10.70 17.72
N SER A 29 -0.89 11.46 17.25
CA SER A 29 -1.03 12.73 16.54
C SER A 29 -1.65 12.69 15.14
N THR A 30 -2.31 11.63 14.73
CA THR A 30 -2.74 11.45 13.33
C THR A 30 -4.20 11.10 13.14
N GLY A 31 -5.05 11.50 14.08
CA GLY A 31 -6.47 11.17 14.00
C GLY A 31 -6.78 9.68 14.09
N SER A 32 -5.78 8.85 14.42
CA SER A 32 -6.03 7.47 14.81
C SER A 32 -6.70 7.39 16.17
N ASN A 33 -6.49 8.39 16.97
CA ASN A 33 -7.17 8.57 18.24
C ASN A 33 -8.20 9.68 18.06
N GLU A 34 -9.41 9.39 18.39
CA GLU A 34 -10.41 10.37 18.58
C GLU A 34 -9.90 11.36 19.63
N PHE A 35 -10.33 12.60 19.52
CA PHE A 35 -10.19 13.61 20.56
C PHE A 35 -11.06 13.21 21.76
N ASP A 36 -11.19 11.96 22.00
CA ASP A 36 -11.73 11.41 23.22
C ASP A 36 -10.61 11.44 24.24
N ASN A 37 -10.55 12.55 24.93
CA ASN A 37 -10.34 12.46 26.35
C ASN A 37 -11.56 11.72 26.88
N ALA A 38 -11.64 10.43 26.61
CA ALA A 38 -12.24 9.63 27.62
C ALA A 38 -11.41 9.94 28.88
N ILE A 39 -11.92 10.76 29.74
CA ILE A 39 -11.71 10.51 31.16
C ILE A 39 -11.85 9.03 31.24
N VAL A 40 -10.72 8.35 31.41
CA VAL A 40 -10.71 6.90 31.51
C VAL A 40 -11.43 6.64 32.80
N VAL A 41 -12.73 6.44 32.68
CA VAL A 41 -13.45 5.72 33.70
C VAL A 41 -12.79 4.34 33.68
N THR A 42 -11.87 4.13 34.60
CA THR A 42 -11.30 2.83 34.92
C THR A 42 -12.45 1.83 34.97
N GLY A 43 -12.56 1.01 33.89
CA GLY A 43 -13.67 0.10 33.73
C GLY A 43 -14.36 0.14 32.36
N ALA A 44 -13.90 0.94 31.38
CA ALA A 44 -14.41 0.86 30.01
C ALA A 44 -14.05 -0.53 29.44
N ARG A 45 -15.06 -1.40 29.36
CA ARG A 45 -15.00 -2.66 28.61
C ARG A 45 -14.52 -2.33 27.20
N ASP A 46 -13.71 -3.23 26.64
CA ASP A 46 -13.47 -3.25 25.19
C ASP A 46 -14.83 -3.22 24.50
N GLU A 47 -15.18 -2.07 23.90
CA GLU A 47 -16.48 -1.85 23.25
C GLU A 47 -16.55 -2.51 21.88
N SER A 48 -15.59 -3.38 21.55
CA SER A 48 -15.63 -4.14 20.30
C SER A 48 -16.65 -5.26 20.38
N VAL A 49 -17.38 -5.49 19.28
CA VAL A 49 -18.27 -6.63 19.12
C VAL A 49 -17.81 -7.43 17.90
N ALA A 50 -17.50 -8.70 18.12
CA ALA A 50 -16.91 -9.57 17.09
C ALA A 50 -15.58 -9.02 16.52
N GLY A 51 -14.78 -8.36 17.37
CA GLY A 51 -13.48 -7.80 17.03
C GLY A 51 -13.51 -6.53 16.17
N ILE A 52 -14.69 -5.96 15.95
CA ILE A 52 -14.90 -4.70 15.24
C ILE A 52 -15.48 -3.68 16.21
N ARG A 53 -14.92 -2.48 16.19
CA ARG A 53 -15.47 -1.32 16.88
C ARG A 53 -15.89 -0.26 15.88
N ILE A 54 -17.07 0.33 16.09
CA ILE A 54 -17.54 1.50 15.36
C ILE A 54 -17.36 2.70 16.29
N PRO A 55 -16.32 3.54 16.07
CA PRO A 55 -16.04 4.64 16.98
C PRO A 55 -17.18 5.68 17.02
N ASP A 56 -17.34 6.36 18.16
CA ASP A 56 -18.27 7.48 18.32
C ASP A 56 -17.69 8.77 17.73
N SER A 57 -17.58 8.79 16.39
CA SER A 57 -16.99 9.84 15.56
C SER A 57 -18.02 10.28 14.51
N PRO A 58 -18.09 11.57 14.14
CA PRO A 58 -18.97 12.00 13.05
C PRO A 58 -18.61 11.38 11.71
N LYS A 59 -17.40 10.85 11.55
CA LYS A 59 -16.91 10.25 10.30
C LYS A 59 -17.24 8.76 10.20
N ALA A 60 -17.26 8.23 8.96
CA ALA A 60 -17.35 6.81 8.73
C ALA A 60 -15.99 6.16 9.08
N LYS A 61 -15.88 5.62 10.29
CA LYS A 61 -14.68 4.93 10.83
C LYS A 61 -15.00 3.53 11.25
N VAL A 62 -14.00 2.64 11.09
CA VAL A 62 -14.03 1.27 11.61
C VAL A 62 -12.67 0.98 12.25
N GLN A 63 -12.69 0.44 13.45
CA GLN A 63 -11.50 -0.07 14.13
C GLN A 63 -11.55 -1.60 14.20
N ILE A 64 -10.42 -2.23 13.86
CA ILE A 64 -10.21 -3.67 14.01
C ILE A 64 -9.27 -3.91 15.17
N GLY A 65 -9.70 -4.75 16.12
CA GLY A 65 -8.96 -5.09 17.32
C GLY A 65 -8.30 -6.47 17.27
N GLN A 66 -7.69 -6.84 18.39
CA GLN A 66 -6.90 -8.07 18.55
C GLN A 66 -7.69 -9.35 18.29
N GLU A 67 -8.99 -9.38 18.58
CA GLU A 67 -9.84 -10.56 18.35
C GLU A 67 -9.82 -11.01 16.87
N ILE A 68 -9.82 -10.07 15.91
CA ILE A 68 -9.70 -10.41 14.49
C ILE A 68 -8.23 -10.60 14.10
N ILE A 69 -7.34 -9.70 14.53
CA ILE A 69 -5.92 -9.73 14.15
C ILE A 69 -5.28 -11.05 14.57
N GLY A 70 -5.50 -11.49 15.80
CA GLY A 70 -4.92 -12.71 16.36
C GLY A 70 -5.57 -14.01 15.85
N ALA A 71 -6.86 -13.97 15.48
CA ALA A 71 -7.60 -15.14 15.02
C ALA A 71 -7.37 -15.47 13.55
N GLN A 72 -6.72 -14.60 12.79
CA GLN A 72 -6.38 -14.84 11.39
C GLN A 72 -4.96 -15.44 11.26
N ARG A 73 -4.53 -15.71 10.03
CA ARG A 73 -3.24 -16.32 9.75
C ARG A 73 -2.07 -15.48 10.30
N ALA A 74 -1.14 -16.12 11.00
CA ALA A 74 0.09 -15.46 11.46
C ALA A 74 0.90 -14.87 10.29
N GLY A 75 1.43 -13.66 10.46
CA GLY A 75 2.21 -12.97 9.43
C GLY A 75 1.42 -12.42 8.24
N GLN A 76 0.09 -12.35 8.34
CA GLN A 76 -0.74 -11.67 7.33
C GLN A 76 -0.42 -10.18 7.26
N THR A 77 -0.80 -9.53 6.16
CA THR A 77 -0.60 -8.09 5.99
C THR A 77 -1.75 -7.29 6.59
N VAL A 78 -1.50 -6.03 6.95
CA VAL A 78 -2.54 -5.09 7.40
C VAL A 78 -3.68 -5.01 6.40
N ASN A 79 -3.37 -5.00 5.11
CA ASN A 79 -4.39 -4.88 4.06
C ASN A 79 -5.26 -6.14 3.95
N GLU A 80 -4.76 -7.33 4.30
CA GLU A 80 -5.58 -8.53 4.46
C GLU A 80 -6.55 -8.39 5.62
N ILE A 81 -6.05 -7.92 6.77
CA ILE A 81 -6.83 -7.74 7.99
C ILE A 81 -8.02 -6.81 7.72
N ILE A 82 -7.77 -5.64 7.13
CA ILE A 82 -8.82 -4.65 6.85
C ILE A 82 -9.74 -5.01 5.67
N ASN A 83 -9.49 -6.12 5.00
CA ASN A 83 -10.34 -6.57 3.89
C ASN A 83 -11.76 -6.96 4.32
N LEU A 84 -12.02 -7.05 5.62
CA LEU A 84 -13.35 -7.21 6.22
C LEU A 84 -14.09 -5.87 6.45
N VAL A 85 -13.45 -4.74 6.24
CA VAL A 85 -14.08 -3.42 6.38
C VAL A 85 -14.97 -3.13 5.18
N PRO A 86 -16.20 -2.59 5.38
CA PRO A 86 -17.06 -2.16 4.27
C PRO A 86 -16.34 -1.23 3.31
N GLY A 87 -16.59 -1.34 2.01
CA GLY A 87 -15.98 -0.51 0.98
C GLY A 87 -14.51 -0.79 0.69
N VAL A 88 -13.83 -1.60 1.49
CA VAL A 88 -12.43 -2.01 1.29
C VAL A 88 -12.36 -3.23 0.37
N SER A 89 -11.44 -3.22 -0.58
CA SER A 89 -11.10 -4.37 -1.41
C SER A 89 -9.58 -4.52 -1.49
N PHE A 90 -9.09 -5.66 -1.06
CA PHE A 90 -7.69 -6.04 -1.15
C PHE A 90 -7.54 -7.41 -1.79
N THR A 91 -6.52 -7.57 -2.61
CA THR A 91 -6.12 -8.85 -3.20
C THR A 91 -4.62 -8.98 -3.14
N ASN A 92 -4.14 -10.04 -2.52
CA ASN A 92 -2.72 -10.40 -2.51
C ASN A 92 -2.26 -10.95 -3.86
N ASN A 93 -0.98 -10.75 -4.14
CA ASN A 93 -0.29 -11.35 -5.28
C ASN A 93 0.21 -12.78 -4.99
N ASP A 94 0.24 -13.17 -3.72
CA ASP A 94 0.59 -14.52 -3.24
C ASP A 94 -0.25 -14.90 -2.02
N PRO A 95 -0.41 -16.18 -1.67
CA PRO A 95 -1.24 -16.59 -0.54
C PRO A 95 -0.70 -16.18 0.84
N TRP A 96 0.55 -15.70 0.89
CA TRP A 96 1.28 -15.47 2.12
C TRP A 96 1.47 -13.99 2.48
N GLY A 97 1.13 -13.07 1.53
CA GLY A 97 1.23 -11.64 1.72
C GLY A 97 2.64 -11.07 1.55
N SER A 98 3.62 -11.87 1.14
CA SER A 98 5.00 -11.43 1.00
C SER A 98 5.31 -10.74 -0.33
N ALA A 99 4.49 -10.96 -1.36
CA ALA A 99 4.65 -10.38 -2.71
C ALA A 99 3.88 -9.06 -2.91
N GLY A 100 3.21 -8.56 -1.90
CA GLY A 100 2.38 -7.37 -2.00
C GLY A 100 0.98 -7.64 -2.58
N GLY A 101 0.24 -6.58 -2.90
CA GLY A 101 -1.12 -6.71 -3.40
C GLY A 101 -1.74 -5.40 -3.87
N SER A 102 -2.99 -5.44 -4.29
CA SER A 102 -3.78 -4.30 -4.74
C SER A 102 -4.88 -3.96 -3.73
N PHE A 103 -5.03 -2.68 -3.45
CA PHE A 103 -5.87 -2.16 -2.38
C PHE A 103 -6.72 -0.97 -2.84
N THR A 104 -8.00 -0.97 -2.48
CA THR A 104 -8.93 0.17 -2.71
C THR A 104 -9.85 0.40 -1.53
N ILE A 105 -10.25 1.66 -1.30
CA ILE A 105 -11.35 2.04 -0.39
C ILE A 105 -12.40 2.80 -1.20
N ARG A 106 -13.67 2.36 -1.19
CA ARG A 106 -14.77 2.97 -1.95
C ARG A 106 -14.41 3.25 -3.42
N GLY A 107 -13.60 2.34 -4.02
CA GLY A 107 -13.11 2.46 -5.38
C GLY A 107 -12.02 3.51 -5.61
N PHE A 108 -11.46 4.13 -4.58
CA PHE A 108 -10.20 4.87 -4.66
C PHE A 108 -9.03 3.91 -4.51
N ASP A 109 -8.04 4.02 -5.37
CA ASP A 109 -6.83 3.17 -5.32
C ASP A 109 -5.87 3.56 -4.19
N SER A 110 -4.90 2.71 -3.91
CA SER A 110 -3.96 2.85 -2.80
C SER A 110 -3.13 4.14 -2.82
N THR A 111 -2.88 4.74 -4.00
CA THR A 111 -2.11 5.98 -4.10
C THR A 111 -2.91 7.21 -3.62
N ARG A 112 -4.21 7.05 -3.43
CA ARG A 112 -5.16 8.05 -2.96
C ARG A 112 -5.61 7.81 -1.52
N ILE A 113 -4.98 6.84 -0.84
CA ILE A 113 -5.26 6.46 0.53
C ILE A 113 -3.98 6.64 1.34
N SER A 114 -4.03 7.42 2.41
CA SER A 114 -2.90 7.56 3.31
C SER A 114 -2.87 6.43 4.33
N GLN A 115 -1.70 5.84 4.54
CA GLN A 115 -1.46 4.93 5.65
C GLN A 115 -0.46 5.53 6.63
N THR A 116 -0.70 5.32 7.92
CA THR A 116 0.23 5.71 8.97
C THR A 116 0.64 4.51 9.83
N PHE A 117 1.80 4.62 10.44
CA PHE A 117 2.36 3.65 11.36
C PHE A 117 2.77 4.38 12.63
N ASP A 118 2.07 4.12 13.75
CA ASP A 118 2.16 4.90 14.99
C ASP A 118 2.13 6.42 14.69
N GLY A 119 1.16 6.84 13.86
CA GLY A 119 0.98 8.23 13.52
C GLY A 119 1.82 8.77 12.37
N ILE A 120 2.84 8.08 11.93
CA ILE A 120 3.77 8.53 10.90
C ILE A 120 3.39 8.00 9.52
N PRO A 121 3.34 8.85 8.46
CA PRO A 121 3.01 8.42 7.11
C PRO A 121 3.91 7.31 6.57
N LEU A 122 3.30 6.25 6.01
CA LEU A 122 3.98 5.10 5.39
C LEU A 122 4.09 5.20 3.87
N ASN A 123 3.13 5.83 3.20
CA ASN A 123 3.15 5.94 1.74
C ASN A 123 4.48 6.50 1.26
N ASP A 124 5.00 5.95 0.18
CA ASP A 124 6.20 6.53 -0.43
C ASP A 124 5.96 7.99 -0.84
N SER A 125 6.97 8.82 -0.71
CA SER A 125 6.85 10.26 -0.94
C SER A 125 6.86 10.64 -2.43
N GLY A 126 7.20 9.72 -3.31
CA GLY A 126 7.21 9.93 -4.76
C GLY A 126 5.83 9.73 -5.35
N ASN A 127 5.39 8.49 -5.38
CA ASN A 127 4.16 8.08 -6.06
C ASN A 127 3.01 7.75 -5.10
N TYR A 128 3.18 7.96 -3.80
CA TYR A 128 2.23 7.65 -2.74
C TYR A 128 1.83 6.18 -2.67
N ALA A 129 2.64 5.30 -3.24
CA ALA A 129 2.38 3.88 -3.23
C ALA A 129 2.40 3.32 -1.79
N VAL A 130 1.53 2.33 -1.57
CA VAL A 130 1.46 1.56 -0.35
C VAL A 130 1.86 0.13 -0.68
N TYR A 131 2.93 -0.33 -0.07
CA TYR A 131 3.47 -1.67 -0.29
C TYR A 131 3.15 -2.55 0.91
N SER A 132 2.12 -3.40 0.81
CA SER A 132 1.67 -4.25 1.92
C SER A 132 2.77 -5.20 2.42
N ASN A 133 3.68 -5.63 1.55
CA ASN A 133 4.83 -6.47 1.93
C ASN A 133 5.92 -5.73 2.73
N GLN A 134 5.82 -4.42 2.88
CA GLN A 134 6.72 -3.61 3.70
C GLN A 134 6.11 -3.20 5.05
N GLN A 135 4.86 -3.60 5.30
CA GLN A 135 4.16 -3.35 6.55
C GLN A 135 4.71 -4.23 7.67
N VAL A 136 4.47 -3.80 8.91
CA VAL A 136 4.87 -4.52 10.13
C VAL A 136 4.19 -5.88 10.25
N ASP A 137 4.86 -6.82 10.93
CA ASP A 137 4.28 -8.12 11.27
C ASP A 137 3.01 -7.96 12.12
N ALA A 138 1.97 -8.72 11.79
CA ALA A 138 0.63 -8.60 12.42
C ALA A 138 0.65 -8.80 13.94
N GLU A 139 1.57 -9.61 14.43
CA GLU A 139 1.75 -9.92 15.85
C GLU A 139 2.11 -8.69 16.71
N LEU A 140 2.62 -7.63 16.07
CA LEU A 140 3.03 -6.38 16.71
C LEU A 140 1.94 -5.30 16.70
N ILE A 141 0.84 -5.54 15.98
CA ILE A 141 -0.25 -4.56 15.80
C ILE A 141 -1.19 -4.63 16.99
N GLU A 142 -1.54 -3.50 17.58
CA GLU A 142 -2.58 -3.36 18.59
C GLU A 142 -3.96 -3.23 17.98
N ASN A 143 -4.11 -2.26 17.10
CA ASN A 143 -5.35 -2.03 16.36
C ASN A 143 -5.09 -1.34 15.02
N ILE A 144 -6.10 -1.36 14.15
CA ILE A 144 -6.09 -0.68 12.87
C ILE A 144 -7.36 0.15 12.74
N ASN A 145 -7.20 1.46 12.50
CA ASN A 145 -8.30 2.37 12.26
C ASN A 145 -8.41 2.72 10.78
N VAL A 146 -9.60 2.57 10.21
CA VAL A 146 -9.87 2.83 8.80
C VAL A 146 -10.90 3.95 8.68
N ASN A 147 -10.53 5.05 8.03
CA ASN A 147 -11.44 6.13 7.68
C ASN A 147 -11.87 5.95 6.22
N LEU A 148 -13.17 5.89 5.98
CA LEU A 148 -13.74 5.62 4.67
C LEU A 148 -14.04 6.93 3.93
N GLY A 149 -13.28 7.23 2.87
CA GLY A 149 -13.55 8.38 1.98
C GLY A 149 -13.24 9.77 2.53
N SER A 150 -12.69 9.86 3.75
CA SER A 150 -12.31 11.13 4.36
C SER A 150 -11.02 10.98 5.18
N THR A 151 -10.40 12.10 5.54
CA THR A 151 -9.21 12.13 6.42
C THR A 151 -9.54 12.82 7.73
N ASP A 152 -8.74 12.56 8.74
CA ASP A 152 -8.76 13.35 9.96
C ASP A 152 -8.11 14.73 9.75
N VAL A 153 -8.46 15.69 10.62
CA VAL A 153 -8.02 17.07 10.49
C VAL A 153 -6.49 17.20 10.60
N ASP A 154 -5.88 16.39 11.44
CA ASP A 154 -4.44 16.36 11.68
C ASP A 154 -3.66 15.42 10.75
N SER A 155 -4.31 14.67 9.86
CA SER A 155 -3.63 13.73 8.95
C SER A 155 -2.50 14.39 8.16
N PRO A 156 -1.22 14.00 8.37
CA PRO A 156 -0.06 14.68 7.80
C PRO A 156 0.21 14.17 6.36
N THR A 157 -0.71 14.42 5.44
CA THR A 157 -0.62 13.87 4.08
C THR A 157 -1.12 14.85 3.02
N PRO A 158 -0.41 14.96 1.88
CA PRO A 158 -0.89 15.67 0.70
C PRO A 158 -1.69 14.78 -0.25
N ALA A 159 -1.93 13.49 0.07
CA ALA A 159 -2.54 12.52 -0.83
C ALA A 159 -3.49 11.56 -0.09
N ALA A 160 -4.76 11.95 0.07
CA ALA A 160 -5.75 11.14 0.78
C ALA A 160 -7.21 11.48 0.40
N VAL A 161 -7.53 11.57 -0.90
CA VAL A 161 -8.93 11.78 -1.32
C VAL A 161 -9.81 10.54 -1.07
N GLY A 162 -9.20 9.37 -0.88
CA GLY A 162 -9.89 8.09 -0.67
C GLY A 162 -10.03 7.66 0.79
N GLY A 163 -9.37 8.34 1.72
CA GLY A 163 -9.40 7.99 3.14
C GLY A 163 -8.03 7.69 3.75
N THR A 164 -8.03 7.14 4.97
CA THR A 164 -6.81 6.81 5.72
C THR A 164 -6.90 5.45 6.41
N VAL A 165 -5.73 4.81 6.60
CA VAL A 165 -5.55 3.60 7.40
C VAL A 165 -4.45 3.86 8.42
N ASN A 166 -4.78 3.83 9.70
CA ASN A 166 -3.84 4.11 10.79
C ASN A 166 -3.55 2.81 11.55
N ILE A 167 -2.27 2.42 11.57
CA ILE A 167 -1.77 1.18 12.17
C ILE A 167 -1.09 1.55 13.49
N ASN A 168 -1.57 1.00 14.58
CA ASN A 168 -0.99 1.22 15.91
C ASN A 168 -0.32 -0.05 16.41
N THR A 169 0.92 0.07 16.89
CA THR A 169 1.65 -1.05 17.45
C THR A 169 1.47 -1.15 18.97
N LYS A 170 1.60 -2.37 19.47
CA LYS A 170 1.53 -2.67 20.90
C LYS A 170 2.52 -1.84 21.71
N VAL A 171 2.08 -1.39 22.86
CA VAL A 171 2.97 -0.88 23.91
C VAL A 171 3.71 -2.09 24.52
N PRO A 172 4.99 -1.98 24.92
CA PRO A 172 5.67 -3.05 25.60
C PRO A 172 4.97 -3.45 26.91
N ASP A 173 4.97 -4.75 27.21
CA ASP A 173 4.38 -5.31 28.40
C ASP A 173 5.21 -4.99 29.67
N ASP A 174 4.55 -4.95 30.84
CA ASP A 174 5.23 -4.70 32.12
C ASP A 174 6.02 -5.92 32.62
N LYS A 175 5.77 -7.09 32.06
CA LYS A 175 6.41 -8.36 32.42
C LYS A 175 7.30 -8.88 31.31
N PHE A 176 8.38 -9.55 31.72
CA PHE A 176 9.20 -10.29 30.79
C PHE A 176 8.39 -11.40 30.10
N GLY A 177 8.57 -11.53 28.79
CA GLY A 177 7.92 -12.58 28.03
C GLY A 177 8.65 -12.84 26.71
N VAL A 178 8.48 -14.02 26.17
CA VAL A 178 8.98 -14.41 24.85
C VAL A 178 7.84 -15.03 24.06
N MET A 179 7.65 -14.61 22.84
CA MET A 179 6.71 -15.23 21.90
C MET A 179 7.46 -15.65 20.65
N THR A 180 7.21 -16.89 20.21
CA THR A 180 7.72 -17.39 18.94
C THR A 180 6.59 -17.94 18.09
N SER A 181 6.67 -17.84 16.78
CA SER A 181 5.77 -18.56 15.87
C SER A 181 6.54 -19.19 14.73
N MET A 182 6.19 -20.42 14.37
CA MET A 182 6.76 -21.20 13.27
C MET A 182 5.64 -21.64 12.36
N SER A 183 5.69 -21.24 11.10
CA SER A 183 4.67 -21.59 10.12
C SER A 183 5.28 -22.39 8.96
N TYR A 184 4.54 -23.40 8.54
CA TYR A 184 4.77 -24.11 7.29
C TYR A 184 3.47 -24.17 6.49
N GLY A 185 3.56 -23.99 5.19
CA GLY A 185 2.40 -24.03 4.31
C GLY A 185 2.75 -24.42 2.89
N ASP A 186 1.73 -24.74 2.10
CA ASP A 186 1.89 -25.06 0.70
C ASP A 186 0.65 -24.68 -0.12
N ILE A 187 0.84 -24.54 -1.44
CA ILE A 187 -0.24 -24.34 -2.39
C ILE A 187 -0.78 -25.71 -2.78
N VAL A 188 -2.02 -25.98 -2.38
CA VAL A 188 -2.71 -27.26 -2.60
C VAL A 188 -3.84 -27.10 -3.64
N ALA A 189 -3.60 -26.28 -4.62
CA ALA A 189 -4.53 -25.97 -5.69
C ALA A 189 -4.40 -26.95 -6.86
N GLU A 190 -5.46 -27.07 -7.65
CA GLU A 190 -5.45 -27.88 -8.87
C GLU A 190 -4.41 -27.35 -9.87
N GLY A 191 -3.59 -28.24 -10.42
CA GLY A 191 -2.52 -27.90 -11.35
C GLY A 191 -1.22 -27.41 -10.70
N SER A 192 -1.14 -27.27 -9.37
CA SER A 192 0.06 -26.78 -8.67
C SER A 192 1.13 -27.86 -8.46
N GLY A 193 0.88 -29.12 -8.81
CA GLY A 193 1.75 -30.25 -8.49
C GLY A 193 3.12 -30.19 -9.16
N GLY A 194 4.13 -30.75 -8.48
CA GLY A 194 5.47 -31.00 -9.03
C GLY A 194 6.51 -29.91 -8.72
N GLU A 195 6.12 -28.74 -8.24
CA GLU A 195 7.02 -27.63 -7.96
C GLU A 195 7.01 -27.24 -6.48
N ASP A 196 8.16 -26.83 -5.94
CA ASP A 196 8.30 -26.34 -4.56
C ASP A 196 7.67 -24.94 -4.43
N ARG A 197 6.44 -24.91 -3.95
CA ARG A 197 5.72 -23.67 -3.61
C ARG A 197 5.52 -23.51 -2.11
N SER A 198 6.30 -24.28 -1.33
CA SER A 198 6.20 -24.25 0.12
C SER A 198 6.46 -22.87 0.71
N PHE A 199 5.78 -22.58 1.78
CA PHE A 199 5.96 -21.41 2.62
C PHE A 199 6.53 -21.78 3.96
N GLN A 200 7.50 -21.02 4.42
CA GLN A 200 8.12 -21.16 5.72
C GLN A 200 8.22 -19.79 6.37
N ARG A 201 7.83 -19.68 7.61
CA ARG A 201 7.98 -18.44 8.39
C ARG A 201 8.41 -18.75 9.82
N PHE A 202 9.32 -17.95 10.31
CA PHE A 202 9.69 -17.87 11.71
C PHE A 202 9.52 -16.44 12.20
N PHE A 203 8.98 -16.29 13.40
CA PHE A 203 8.85 -15.02 14.10
C PHE A 203 9.22 -15.21 15.57
N ALA A 204 9.93 -14.24 16.14
CA ALA A 204 10.20 -14.18 17.57
C ALA A 204 10.04 -12.74 18.07
N LYS A 205 9.45 -12.60 19.25
CA LYS A 205 9.35 -11.34 20.01
C LYS A 205 9.79 -11.58 21.44
N VAL A 206 10.55 -10.63 21.98
CA VAL A 206 10.96 -10.60 23.39
C VAL A 206 10.43 -9.31 24.01
N GLU A 207 9.70 -9.42 25.10
CA GLU A 207 9.31 -8.34 26.01
C GLU A 207 10.32 -8.29 27.16
N THR A 208 10.83 -7.12 27.48
CA THR A 208 11.79 -6.98 28.59
C THR A 208 11.11 -6.93 29.96
N GLY A 209 9.82 -6.63 29.99
CA GLY A 209 9.18 -6.12 31.18
C GLY A 209 9.76 -4.75 31.58
N GLU A 210 9.38 -4.25 32.72
CA GLU A 210 9.99 -3.07 33.32
C GLU A 210 11.40 -3.40 33.81
N PHE A 211 12.41 -2.82 33.20
CA PHE A 211 13.82 -3.09 33.51
C PHE A 211 14.52 -1.93 34.24
N THR A 212 13.80 -0.85 34.51
CA THR A 212 14.29 0.27 35.35
C THR A 212 13.32 0.59 36.45
N SER A 213 13.78 1.29 37.52
CA SER A 213 12.92 1.75 38.59
C SER A 213 11.90 2.82 38.21
N VAL A 214 12.00 3.37 36.99
CA VAL A 214 11.07 4.38 36.45
C VAL A 214 10.13 3.80 35.39
N GLY A 215 10.02 2.45 35.32
CA GLY A 215 9.07 1.78 34.45
C GLY A 215 9.45 1.70 32.98
N THR A 216 10.75 1.88 32.62
CA THR A 216 11.18 1.70 31.24
C THR A 216 10.99 0.26 30.80
N LYS A 217 10.35 0.07 29.65
CA LYS A 217 10.06 -1.24 29.08
C LYS A 217 10.25 -1.25 27.57
N ALA A 218 10.50 -2.42 27.01
CA ALA A 218 10.76 -2.57 25.59
C ALA A 218 10.30 -3.92 25.05
N TRP A 219 10.04 -3.97 23.76
CA TRP A 219 10.00 -5.22 23.02
C TRP A 219 10.89 -5.14 21.76
N PHE A 220 11.40 -6.31 21.37
CA PHE A 220 12.17 -6.51 20.15
C PHE A 220 11.63 -7.73 19.41
N SER A 221 11.58 -7.66 18.07
CA SER A 221 11.14 -8.80 17.26
C SER A 221 11.98 -8.95 16.00
N GLY A 222 12.01 -10.19 15.52
CA GLY A 222 12.57 -10.56 14.23
C GLY A 222 11.70 -11.58 13.53
N SER A 223 11.58 -11.45 12.22
CA SER A 223 10.88 -12.45 11.40
C SER A 223 11.63 -12.75 10.11
N TYR A 224 11.44 -13.99 9.64
CA TYR A 224 11.90 -14.47 8.35
C TYR A 224 10.76 -15.24 7.70
N ALA A 225 10.45 -14.92 6.45
CA ALA A 225 9.48 -15.66 5.65
C ALA A 225 10.06 -15.93 4.25
N ARG A 226 9.79 -17.12 3.72
CA ARG A 226 10.18 -17.52 2.37
C ARG A 226 9.08 -18.38 1.75
N ASN A 227 8.79 -18.16 0.49
CA ASN A 227 7.97 -19.07 -0.34
C ASN A 227 8.45 -19.10 -1.78
N GLY A 228 8.13 -20.16 -2.51
CA GLY A 228 8.29 -20.24 -3.95
C GLY A 228 7.35 -19.25 -4.68
N ALA A 229 7.59 -19.02 -5.95
CA ALA A 229 6.69 -18.24 -6.79
C ALA A 229 5.30 -18.90 -6.85
N THR A 230 4.24 -18.09 -6.78
CA THR A 230 2.87 -18.62 -6.69
C THR A 230 2.44 -19.37 -7.93
N PHE A 231 2.68 -18.83 -9.12
CA PHE A 231 2.17 -19.36 -10.38
C PHE A 231 3.27 -19.94 -11.29
N ALA A 232 4.47 -19.39 -11.24
CA ALA A 232 5.60 -19.86 -12.00
C ALA A 232 6.34 -21.01 -11.27
N ASN A 233 7.00 -21.87 -12.04
CA ASN A 233 7.91 -22.91 -11.50
C ASN A 233 9.26 -22.33 -11.04
N TYR A 234 9.51 -21.04 -11.26
CA TYR A 234 10.77 -20.37 -10.95
C TYR A 234 10.51 -19.06 -10.20
N GLY A 235 11.37 -18.80 -9.24
CA GLY A 235 11.35 -17.59 -8.44
C GLY A 235 11.00 -17.85 -6.98
N LYS A 236 11.25 -16.85 -6.17
CA LYS A 236 10.98 -16.88 -4.72
C LYS A 236 10.60 -15.51 -4.21
N VAL A 237 9.91 -15.51 -3.10
CA VAL A 237 9.69 -14.32 -2.26
C VAL A 237 10.34 -14.58 -0.92
N GLU A 238 11.17 -13.65 -0.46
CA GLU A 238 11.87 -13.73 0.82
C GLU A 238 11.70 -12.39 1.54
N LYS A 239 11.28 -12.43 2.80
CA LYS A 239 11.06 -11.26 3.64
C LYS A 239 11.76 -11.45 4.98
N LYS A 240 12.48 -10.42 5.44
CA LYS A 240 13.07 -10.34 6.78
C LYS A 240 12.63 -9.03 7.42
N GLN A 241 12.22 -9.08 8.67
CA GLN A 241 11.90 -7.89 9.43
C GLN A 241 12.60 -7.89 10.79
N PHE A 242 12.94 -6.69 11.23
CA PHE A 242 13.44 -6.42 12.57
C PHE A 242 12.69 -5.21 13.10
N ASN A 243 12.12 -5.34 14.28
CA ASN A 243 11.34 -4.30 14.92
C ASN A 243 11.74 -4.17 16.38
N GLY A 244 11.56 -2.99 16.96
CA GLY A 244 11.70 -2.76 18.39
C GLY A 244 10.99 -1.50 18.79
N LYS A 245 10.53 -1.46 20.02
CA LYS A 245 9.94 -0.29 20.67
C LYS A 245 10.44 -0.21 22.10
N ILE A 246 10.94 0.94 22.50
CA ILE A 246 11.26 1.30 23.88
C ILE A 246 10.23 2.32 24.32
N TYR A 247 9.68 2.14 25.49
CA TYR A 247 8.65 3.00 26.07
C TYR A 247 9.07 3.42 27.47
N GLN A 248 9.04 4.72 27.70
CA GLN A 248 9.33 5.33 28.98
C GLN A 248 8.10 6.08 29.47
N PRO A 249 7.39 5.60 30.50
CA PRO A 249 6.36 6.38 31.18
C PRO A 249 7.02 7.54 31.95
N LEU A 250 6.34 8.67 32.04
CA LEU A 250 6.81 9.87 32.72
C LEU A 250 5.75 10.28 33.77
N GLY A 251 5.97 9.93 35.04
CA GLY A 251 5.01 10.21 36.07
C GLY A 251 3.78 9.29 36.07
N SER A 252 2.66 9.76 36.61
CA SER A 252 1.41 8.99 36.82
C SER A 252 0.29 9.35 35.83
N ASP A 253 0.45 10.44 35.06
CA ASP A 253 -0.65 11.05 34.31
C ASP A 253 -0.76 10.52 32.87
N GLY A 254 -0.05 9.43 32.57
CA GLY A 254 -0.02 8.82 31.25
C GLY A 254 0.94 9.48 30.28
N ASP A 255 1.80 10.38 30.71
CA ASP A 255 2.87 10.97 29.95
C ASP A 255 3.89 9.92 29.54
N PHE A 256 4.42 10.05 28.35
CA PHE A 256 5.43 9.10 27.88
C PHE A 256 6.31 9.67 26.76
N ILE A 257 7.44 9.00 26.58
CA ILE A 257 8.26 9.07 25.39
C ILE A 257 8.48 7.64 24.89
N SER A 258 8.29 7.39 23.61
CA SER A 258 8.61 6.10 23.00
C SER A 258 9.46 6.26 21.75
N LEU A 259 10.41 5.33 21.57
CA LEU A 259 11.25 5.23 20.39
C LEU A 259 11.03 3.85 19.77
N ALA A 260 10.58 3.82 18.50
CA ALA A 260 10.32 2.59 17.78
C ALA A 260 11.11 2.54 16.46
N GLY A 261 11.64 1.37 16.15
CA GLY A 261 12.36 1.08 14.92
C GLY A 261 11.71 -0.05 14.13
N HIS A 262 11.74 0.08 12.80
CA HIS A 262 11.32 -0.94 11.86
C HIS A 262 12.32 -1.03 10.72
N TYR A 263 12.74 -2.24 10.38
CA TYR A 263 13.56 -2.50 9.21
C TYR A 263 13.09 -3.75 8.48
N ASN A 264 12.83 -3.61 7.18
CA ASN A 264 12.31 -4.68 6.33
C ASN A 264 13.21 -4.88 5.11
N VAL A 265 13.56 -6.13 4.85
CA VAL A 265 14.28 -6.58 3.66
C VAL A 265 13.38 -7.52 2.89
N ASN A 266 13.01 -7.14 1.68
CA ASN A 266 12.23 -7.97 0.77
C ASN A 266 13.06 -8.32 -0.46
N ARG A 267 13.07 -9.61 -0.82
CA ARG A 267 13.71 -10.13 -2.03
C ARG A 267 12.66 -10.89 -2.82
N ASN A 268 12.04 -10.18 -3.71
CA ASN A 268 10.89 -10.63 -4.46
C ASN A 268 11.28 -10.78 -5.93
N ASN A 269 11.32 -12.02 -6.39
CA ASN A 269 11.34 -12.33 -7.80
C ASN A 269 9.89 -12.60 -8.21
N PHE A 270 9.21 -11.52 -8.57
CA PHE A 270 7.80 -11.52 -8.84
C PHE A 270 7.53 -12.05 -10.24
N GLY A 271 7.33 -13.35 -10.35
CA GLY A 271 6.65 -13.95 -11.48
C GLY A 271 5.17 -13.59 -11.38
N GLY A 272 4.74 -12.59 -12.11
CA GLY A 272 3.34 -12.21 -12.17
C GLY A 272 2.49 -13.24 -12.91
N SER A 273 1.29 -12.86 -13.25
CA SER A 273 0.41 -13.69 -14.08
C SER A 273 0.97 -13.83 -15.49
N PRO A 274 0.59 -14.90 -16.22
CA PRO A 274 0.88 -15.04 -17.63
C PRO A 274 0.42 -13.84 -18.44
N LEU A 275 0.92 -13.70 -19.66
CA LEU A 275 0.65 -12.56 -20.55
C LEU A 275 -0.85 -12.20 -20.60
N SER A 276 -1.14 -10.92 -20.54
CA SER A 276 -2.46 -10.32 -20.26
C SER A 276 -3.61 -10.86 -21.11
N ALA A 277 -3.42 -11.08 -22.39
CA ALA A 277 -4.46 -11.65 -23.27
C ALA A 277 -4.77 -13.10 -22.92
N GLN A 278 -3.76 -13.88 -22.57
CA GLN A 278 -3.90 -15.26 -22.10
C GLN A 278 -4.56 -15.30 -20.73
N ALA A 279 -4.15 -14.43 -19.79
CA ALA A 279 -4.68 -14.41 -18.43
C ALA A 279 -6.20 -14.21 -18.35
N ILE A 280 -6.81 -13.52 -19.31
CA ILE A 280 -8.26 -13.30 -19.37
C ILE A 280 -9.00 -14.51 -19.92
N THR A 281 -8.35 -15.31 -20.78
CA THR A 281 -8.93 -16.47 -21.47
C THR A 281 -8.53 -17.81 -20.84
N LEU A 282 -7.46 -17.84 -20.03
CA LEU A 282 -7.02 -19.04 -19.34
C LEU A 282 -8.12 -19.62 -18.43
N ASN A 283 -8.18 -20.91 -18.38
CA ASN A 283 -8.98 -21.63 -17.40
C ASN A 283 -8.17 -21.84 -16.09
N LYS A 284 -8.78 -22.48 -15.13
CA LYS A 284 -8.19 -22.72 -13.81
C LYS A 284 -6.90 -23.56 -13.88
N ASP A 285 -6.82 -24.52 -14.80
CA ASP A 285 -5.72 -25.48 -14.88
C ASP A 285 -4.48 -24.87 -15.56
N GLU A 286 -4.68 -23.81 -16.34
CA GLU A 286 -3.62 -23.12 -17.09
C GLU A 286 -2.98 -21.94 -16.33
N ARG A 287 -3.38 -21.70 -15.07
CA ARG A 287 -2.84 -20.56 -14.27
C ARG A 287 -1.41 -20.79 -13.81
N PHE A 288 -0.97 -22.04 -13.72
CA PHE A 288 0.41 -22.40 -13.39
C PHE A 288 1.18 -22.58 -14.69
N TYR A 289 2.40 -22.06 -14.74
CA TYR A 289 3.19 -22.05 -15.97
C TYR A 289 4.68 -22.24 -15.69
N ASP A 290 5.38 -22.76 -16.71
CA ASP A 290 6.81 -22.95 -16.67
C ASP A 290 7.53 -21.71 -17.22
N VAL A 291 8.55 -21.30 -16.49
CA VAL A 291 9.52 -20.31 -16.91
C VAL A 291 10.76 -21.04 -17.38
N ALA A 292 11.34 -20.64 -18.48
CA ALA A 292 12.64 -21.15 -18.94
C ALA A 292 13.75 -20.71 -17.95
N GLY A 293 13.81 -21.42 -16.80
CA GLY A 293 14.79 -21.20 -15.75
C GLY A 293 16.00 -22.10 -15.94
N GLY A 294 17.18 -21.62 -15.49
CA GLY A 294 18.40 -22.41 -15.50
C GLY A 294 19.05 -22.62 -16.86
N VAL A 295 18.49 -22.12 -17.95
CA VAL A 295 19.17 -22.10 -19.25
C VAL A 295 20.15 -20.94 -19.24
N PRO A 296 21.43 -21.14 -19.60
CA PRO A 296 22.38 -20.04 -19.70
C PRO A 296 21.85 -18.92 -20.60
N CYS A 297 22.02 -17.66 -20.16
CA CYS A 297 21.76 -16.53 -21.02
C CYS A 297 22.78 -16.54 -22.13
N THR A 298 22.33 -16.67 -23.38
CA THR A 298 23.22 -16.59 -24.52
C THR A 298 23.18 -15.18 -25.10
N THR A 299 24.32 -14.70 -25.51
CA THR A 299 24.47 -13.47 -26.29
C THR A 299 24.35 -13.80 -27.77
N SER A 300 23.77 -12.92 -28.57
CA SER A 300 23.65 -13.11 -30.00
C SER A 300 23.69 -11.76 -30.72
N THR A 301 24.39 -11.71 -31.81
CA THR A 301 24.41 -10.57 -32.71
C THR A 301 23.18 -10.45 -33.61
N THR A 302 22.45 -11.52 -33.88
CA THR A 302 21.35 -11.58 -34.86
C THR A 302 19.98 -11.70 -34.20
N SER A 303 19.90 -12.30 -33.03
CA SER A 303 18.68 -12.40 -32.25
C SER A 303 19.04 -12.52 -30.77
N VAL A 304 18.48 -11.67 -29.94
CA VAL A 304 18.63 -11.86 -28.50
C VAL A 304 17.72 -13.03 -28.11
N PRO A 305 18.24 -14.19 -27.83
CA PRO A 305 17.40 -15.31 -27.43
C PRO A 305 16.79 -14.97 -26.09
N ASN A 306 15.51 -15.25 -25.91
CA ASN A 306 14.81 -15.08 -24.64
C ASN A 306 15.19 -16.17 -23.63
N SER A 307 16.48 -16.55 -23.60
CA SER A 307 16.99 -17.67 -22.81
C SER A 307 17.04 -17.37 -21.31
N CYS A 308 16.98 -16.06 -20.93
CA CYS A 308 16.93 -15.64 -19.53
C CYS A 308 15.50 -15.42 -19.02
N GLY A 309 14.50 -15.92 -19.72
CA GLY A 309 13.10 -15.66 -19.47
C GLY A 309 12.64 -14.32 -20.06
N SER A 310 11.33 -14.07 -20.04
CA SER A 310 10.77 -12.80 -20.46
C SER A 310 11.11 -11.71 -19.44
N GLN A 311 11.05 -10.45 -19.85
CA GLN A 311 11.14 -9.31 -18.95
C GLN A 311 10.12 -9.42 -17.79
N PHE A 312 9.01 -10.06 -18.01
CA PHE A 312 7.94 -10.24 -17.05
C PHE A 312 8.23 -11.38 -16.07
N GLU A 313 8.69 -12.50 -16.53
CA GLU A 313 8.95 -13.70 -15.74
C GLU A 313 10.13 -13.55 -14.79
N ARG A 314 11.14 -12.75 -15.18
CA ARG A 314 12.35 -12.49 -14.39
C ARG A 314 12.39 -11.07 -13.82
N ARG A 315 11.28 -10.66 -13.26
CA ARG A 315 11.14 -9.34 -12.67
C ARG A 315 11.52 -9.34 -11.20
N TYR A 316 12.58 -8.59 -10.86
CA TYR A 316 13.06 -8.44 -9.50
C TYR A 316 12.55 -7.16 -8.86
N ASN A 317 11.94 -7.29 -7.68
CA ASN A 317 11.44 -6.14 -6.91
C ASN A 317 12.02 -6.17 -5.47
N PRO A 318 13.35 -6.08 -5.31
CA PRO A 318 13.97 -6.04 -4.00
C PRO A 318 13.69 -4.71 -3.32
N SER A 319 13.53 -4.74 -2.00
CA SER A 319 13.48 -3.51 -1.21
C SER A 319 14.16 -3.67 0.14
N ASN A 320 14.80 -2.59 0.58
CA ASN A 320 15.26 -2.37 1.93
C ASN A 320 14.56 -1.11 2.42
N THR A 321 13.67 -1.25 3.40
CA THR A 321 12.91 -0.13 3.95
C THR A 321 13.05 -0.10 5.46
N GLY A 322 13.10 1.08 6.03
CA GLY A 322 13.17 1.21 7.47
C GLY A 322 12.74 2.58 7.94
N ASN A 323 12.38 2.65 9.20
CA ASN A 323 12.07 3.90 9.87
C ASN A 323 12.45 3.84 11.35
N LEU A 324 12.76 5.00 11.88
CA LEU A 324 12.87 5.26 13.30
C LEU A 324 11.81 6.29 13.65
N ARG A 325 11.00 6.02 14.67
CA ARG A 325 9.86 6.85 15.08
C ARG A 325 10.00 7.22 16.54
N LEU A 326 9.80 8.48 16.84
CA LEU A 326 9.64 9.04 18.18
C LEU A 326 8.18 9.42 18.35
N ASN A 327 7.55 8.99 19.41
CA ASN A 327 6.24 9.44 19.84
C ASN A 327 6.29 9.91 21.30
N SER A 328 5.55 10.96 21.63
CA SER A 328 5.52 11.50 22.99
C SER A 328 4.17 12.11 23.34
N LEU A 329 3.88 12.16 24.64
CA LEU A 329 2.71 12.83 25.20
C LEU A 329 3.10 13.49 26.52
N PHE A 330 2.66 14.72 26.75
CA PHE A 330 2.92 15.50 27.93
C PHE A 330 1.67 16.27 28.36
N HIS A 331 1.19 16.06 29.57
CA HIS A 331 0.20 16.91 30.22
C HIS A 331 0.93 18.10 30.88
N LEU A 332 0.97 19.24 30.15
CA LEU A 332 1.66 20.44 30.64
C LEU A 332 0.90 21.08 31.82
N THR A 333 -0.42 20.94 31.81
CA THR A 333 -1.34 21.28 32.91
C THR A 333 -2.52 20.32 32.88
N GLU A 334 -3.42 20.37 33.84
CA GLU A 334 -4.67 19.59 33.84
C GLU A 334 -5.52 19.77 32.57
N LYS A 335 -5.36 20.90 31.86
CA LYS A 335 -6.13 21.27 30.67
C LYS A 335 -5.33 21.33 29.39
N LEU A 336 -4.01 21.27 29.47
CA LEU A 336 -3.14 21.50 28.31
C LEU A 336 -2.26 20.29 28.07
N THR A 337 -2.52 19.61 26.94
CA THR A 337 -1.75 18.45 26.48
C THR A 337 -0.93 18.81 25.24
N PHE A 338 0.31 18.36 25.23
CA PHE A 338 1.24 18.56 24.14
C PHE A 338 1.83 17.24 23.67
N SER A 339 1.93 17.02 22.35
CA SER A 339 2.68 15.91 21.80
C SER A 339 3.63 16.36 20.71
N VAL A 340 4.77 15.68 20.62
CA VAL A 340 5.73 15.82 19.52
C VAL A 340 6.09 14.44 19.04
N ASP A 341 5.88 14.22 17.74
CA ASP A 341 6.22 13.00 17.06
C ASP A 341 7.22 13.29 15.94
N GLY A 342 8.13 12.37 15.74
CA GLY A 342 9.17 12.54 14.74
C GLY A 342 9.54 11.23 14.07
N ALA A 343 10.01 11.31 12.83
CA ALA A 343 10.54 10.13 12.18
C ALA A 343 11.62 10.43 11.15
N TYR A 344 12.50 9.44 10.99
CA TYR A 344 13.36 9.30 9.83
C TYR A 344 13.00 8.01 9.10
N GLN A 345 12.82 8.11 7.78
CA GLN A 345 12.52 6.96 6.92
C GLN A 345 13.56 6.83 5.81
N TYR A 346 13.91 5.57 5.52
CA TYR A 346 14.79 5.19 4.43
C TYR A 346 14.15 4.12 3.58
N THR A 347 14.21 4.30 2.26
CA THR A 347 13.79 3.29 1.27
C THR A 347 14.85 3.17 0.20
N LYS A 348 15.28 1.94 -0.09
CA LYS A 348 16.01 1.56 -1.29
C LYS A 348 15.24 0.42 -1.95
N ALA A 349 14.69 0.67 -3.12
CA ALA A 349 13.84 -0.29 -3.80
C ALA A 349 14.13 -0.30 -5.30
N ASN A 350 14.01 -1.48 -5.90
CA ASN A 350 14.02 -1.67 -7.33
C ASN A 350 12.70 -2.28 -7.80
N GLY A 351 12.36 -2.03 -9.06
CA GLY A 351 11.26 -2.68 -9.74
C GLY A 351 11.56 -2.80 -11.22
N GLY A 352 11.40 -3.99 -11.76
CA GLY A 352 11.60 -4.20 -13.19
C GLY A 352 12.22 -5.53 -13.54
N GLY A 353 12.47 -5.71 -14.81
CA GLY A 353 13.02 -6.91 -15.39
C GLY A 353 14.34 -6.63 -16.12
N THR A 354 14.51 -7.34 -17.20
CA THR A 354 15.69 -7.28 -18.04
C THR A 354 15.48 -6.38 -19.26
N SER A 355 16.56 -5.85 -19.79
CA SER A 355 16.65 -5.13 -21.07
C SER A 355 17.82 -5.69 -21.86
N ILE A 356 18.18 -5.01 -22.94
CA ILE A 356 19.32 -5.38 -23.77
C ILE A 356 20.34 -4.25 -23.69
N GLY A 357 21.59 -4.59 -23.33
CA GLY A 357 22.75 -3.78 -23.54
C GLY A 357 23.33 -4.09 -24.91
N VAL A 358 23.75 -3.10 -25.64
CA VAL A 358 24.37 -3.22 -26.98
C VAL A 358 25.78 -2.68 -26.92
N GLU A 359 26.74 -3.47 -27.41
CA GLU A 359 28.12 -3.06 -27.65
C GLU A 359 28.16 -2.18 -28.90
N GLY A 360 28.53 -0.93 -28.71
CA GLY A 360 28.53 0.09 -29.75
C GLY A 360 27.67 1.30 -29.39
N TYR A 361 27.49 2.14 -30.39
CA TYR A 361 26.84 3.44 -30.25
C TYR A 361 25.47 3.49 -30.95
N SER A 362 24.63 4.36 -30.44
CA SER A 362 23.38 4.70 -31.13
C SER A 362 23.65 5.46 -32.45
N THR A 363 22.62 5.61 -33.29
CA THR A 363 22.69 6.54 -34.43
C THR A 363 23.02 7.95 -33.92
N GLY A 364 24.10 8.50 -34.38
CA GLY A 364 24.64 9.79 -33.93
C GLY A 364 25.78 9.69 -32.91
N GLY A 365 26.22 8.49 -32.52
CA GLY A 365 27.44 8.29 -31.73
C GLY A 365 27.25 8.48 -30.25
N TYR A 366 26.06 8.28 -29.71
CA TYR A 366 25.75 8.44 -28.29
C TYR A 366 25.67 7.10 -27.54
N THR A 367 26.13 7.06 -26.30
CA THR A 367 25.84 6.00 -25.33
C THR A 367 24.57 6.33 -24.53
N GLY A 368 23.97 5.34 -23.85
CA GLY A 368 22.83 5.54 -22.96
C GLY A 368 21.51 5.97 -23.62
N VAL A 369 21.44 5.97 -24.93
CA VAL A 369 20.23 6.31 -25.67
C VAL A 369 19.31 5.08 -25.74
N PHE A 370 18.05 5.31 -25.45
CA PHE A 370 16.98 4.33 -25.40
C PHE A 370 16.05 4.48 -26.61
N PHE A 371 15.49 3.40 -27.15
CA PHE A 371 14.54 3.44 -28.26
C PHE A 371 15.08 3.76 -29.66
N GLN A 372 16.24 3.28 -30.01
CA GLN A 372 16.46 3.09 -31.44
C GLN A 372 16.11 1.64 -31.82
N ARG A 373 15.25 1.48 -32.82
CA ARG A 373 15.02 0.14 -33.42
C ARG A 373 16.36 -0.32 -33.98
N TYR A 374 16.99 -1.25 -33.29
CA TYR A 374 18.12 -1.95 -33.83
C TYR A 374 17.62 -2.84 -34.98
N ALA A 375 18.17 -2.67 -36.19
CA ALA A 375 17.64 -3.18 -37.43
C ALA A 375 17.46 -4.70 -37.56
N PRO A 376 18.06 -5.62 -36.78
CA PRO A 376 17.76 -7.04 -36.97
C PRO A 376 16.57 -7.56 -36.17
N VAL A 377 15.99 -6.78 -35.24
CA VAL A 377 14.89 -7.28 -34.39
C VAL A 377 13.57 -6.68 -34.80
N SER A 378 12.83 -7.44 -35.60
CA SER A 378 11.51 -7.07 -36.12
C SER A 378 10.36 -7.13 -35.11
N SER A 379 10.60 -7.44 -33.82
CA SER A 379 9.56 -7.52 -32.81
C SER A 379 9.61 -6.33 -31.87
N SER A 380 8.56 -5.59 -31.93
CA SER A 380 8.11 -4.54 -31.03
C SER A 380 8.53 -4.71 -29.56
N SER A 381 9.09 -3.65 -28.97
CA SER A 381 9.20 -3.38 -27.53
C SER A 381 10.44 -3.89 -26.77
N ALA A 382 11.53 -4.26 -27.38
CA ALA A 382 12.77 -4.44 -26.64
C ALA A 382 13.46 -3.07 -26.43
N ALA A 383 13.72 -2.73 -25.19
CA ALA A 383 14.48 -1.54 -24.82
C ALA A 383 15.98 -1.86 -24.93
N TYR A 384 16.73 -1.03 -25.65
CA TYR A 384 18.16 -1.18 -25.90
C TYR A 384 18.91 -0.03 -25.24
N TYR A 385 20.07 -0.32 -24.65
CA TYR A 385 21.00 0.68 -24.13
C TYR A 385 22.35 0.48 -24.78
N PHE A 386 22.89 1.53 -25.38
CA PHE A 386 24.19 1.51 -26.05
C PHE A 386 25.29 1.86 -25.04
N TYR A 387 26.34 1.04 -24.97
CA TYR A 387 27.43 1.16 -23.99
C TYR A 387 28.76 1.62 -24.62
N GLY A 388 28.79 1.89 -25.94
CA GLY A 388 30.03 2.21 -26.65
C GLY A 388 30.94 0.99 -26.82
N ASP A 389 32.25 1.21 -26.87
CA ASP A 389 33.24 0.14 -27.08
C ASP A 389 33.51 -0.66 -25.78
N VAL A 390 32.45 -1.17 -25.16
CA VAL A 390 32.50 -2.03 -23.96
C VAL A 390 32.17 -3.46 -24.34
N ASP A 391 33.05 -4.39 -24.00
CA ASP A 391 32.81 -5.85 -24.12
C ASP A 391 31.81 -6.29 -23.02
N LEU A 392 30.54 -6.42 -23.35
CA LEU A 392 29.48 -6.79 -22.43
C LEU A 392 29.35 -8.31 -22.31
N ASN A 393 29.80 -9.07 -23.31
CA ASN A 393 29.66 -10.53 -23.36
C ASN A 393 30.93 -11.29 -22.91
N GLY A 394 32.07 -10.59 -22.83
CA GLY A 394 33.34 -11.13 -22.39
C GLY A 394 34.09 -11.95 -23.47
N ASP A 395 33.81 -11.72 -24.76
CA ASP A 395 34.44 -12.43 -25.87
C ASP A 395 35.75 -11.77 -26.37
N GLY A 396 36.06 -10.59 -25.84
CA GLY A 396 37.25 -9.80 -26.20
C GLY A 396 37.08 -8.94 -27.47
N VAL A 397 35.89 -8.87 -28.05
CA VAL A 397 35.55 -8.02 -29.20
C VAL A 397 34.66 -6.91 -28.74
N THR A 398 34.95 -5.65 -29.06
CA THR A 398 34.15 -4.47 -28.73
C THR A 398 33.61 -3.81 -29.98
N GLY A 399 32.54 -3.05 -29.89
CA GLY A 399 31.94 -2.31 -31.00
C GLY A 399 31.31 -3.20 -32.08
N SER A 400 31.18 -4.49 -31.82
CA SER A 400 30.59 -5.49 -32.74
C SER A 400 29.09 -5.28 -32.97
N GLY A 401 28.42 -4.51 -32.13
CA GLY A 401 26.97 -4.40 -32.07
C GLY A 401 26.31 -5.61 -31.39
N ASP A 402 27.09 -6.37 -30.63
CA ASP A 402 26.59 -7.52 -29.87
C ASP A 402 25.57 -7.08 -28.81
N ALA A 403 24.57 -7.90 -28.66
CA ALA A 403 23.44 -7.64 -27.78
C ALA A 403 23.44 -8.59 -26.59
N VAL A 404 23.49 -8.05 -25.39
CA VAL A 404 23.59 -8.79 -24.13
C VAL A 404 22.38 -8.49 -23.26
N ARG A 405 21.75 -9.52 -22.70
CA ARG A 405 20.67 -9.31 -21.74
C ARG A 405 21.24 -8.83 -20.40
N ILE A 406 20.70 -7.73 -19.93
CA ILE A 406 21.11 -7.08 -18.67
C ILE A 406 19.91 -6.87 -17.75
N LEU A 407 20.13 -6.77 -16.44
CA LEU A 407 19.13 -6.29 -15.50
C LEU A 407 18.98 -4.77 -15.66
N SER A 408 17.76 -4.28 -15.82
CA SER A 408 17.46 -2.85 -16.02
C SER A 408 16.28 -2.42 -15.11
N PRO A 409 16.48 -2.30 -13.80
CA PRO A 409 15.42 -1.96 -12.87
C PRO A 409 15.11 -0.45 -12.86
N SER A 410 13.92 -0.12 -12.41
CA SER A 410 13.61 1.21 -11.89
C SER A 410 14.05 1.27 -10.45
N GLN A 411 15.06 2.08 -10.14
CA GLN A 411 15.57 2.21 -8.79
C GLN A 411 15.09 3.49 -8.12
N THR A 412 14.76 3.37 -6.83
CA THR A 412 14.36 4.47 -5.97
C THR A 412 15.16 4.43 -4.67
N ILE A 413 15.70 5.58 -4.27
CA ILE A 413 16.29 5.80 -2.94
C ILE A 413 15.60 7.02 -2.35
N THR A 414 14.90 6.82 -1.23
CA THR A 414 14.21 7.89 -0.51
C THR A 414 14.79 8.05 0.89
N LYS A 415 15.02 9.29 1.29
CA LYS A 415 15.32 9.69 2.67
C LYS A 415 14.31 10.74 3.07
N ARG A 416 13.61 10.53 4.19
CA ARG A 416 12.48 11.38 4.61
C ARG A 416 12.57 11.70 6.09
N TRP A 417 12.31 12.95 6.43
CA TRP A 417 12.21 13.47 7.78
C TRP A 417 10.81 13.97 8.02
N ILE A 418 10.22 13.60 9.13
CA ILE A 418 8.87 13.96 9.52
C ILE A 418 8.91 14.50 10.94
N GLY A 419 8.16 15.57 11.19
CA GLY A 419 7.92 16.13 12.51
C GLY A 419 6.46 16.56 12.62
N ILE A 420 5.80 16.19 13.71
CA ILE A 420 4.41 16.52 13.97
C ILE A 420 4.33 17.03 15.40
N ALA A 421 3.64 18.15 15.63
CA ALA A 421 3.39 18.69 16.94
C ALA A 421 1.91 18.98 17.11
N ASN A 422 1.34 18.59 18.24
CA ASN A 422 -0.05 18.83 18.59
C ASN A 422 -0.13 19.53 19.94
N LEU A 423 -1.02 20.50 20.02
CA LEU A 423 -1.38 21.17 21.25
C LEU A 423 -2.89 21.09 21.43
N ALA A 424 -3.34 20.41 22.46
CA ALA A 424 -4.75 20.27 22.81
C ALA A 424 -5.04 21.04 24.10
N TYR A 425 -6.12 21.80 24.12
CA TYR A 425 -6.55 22.56 25.27
C TYR A 425 -8.02 22.26 25.59
N GLU A 426 -8.27 21.83 26.83
CA GLU A 426 -9.60 21.63 27.37
C GLU A 426 -10.12 22.96 27.93
N ILE A 427 -11.04 23.59 27.22
CA ILE A 427 -11.65 24.85 27.66
C ILE A 427 -12.47 24.57 28.92
N ASP A 428 -13.30 23.55 28.85
CA ASP A 428 -14.09 22.97 29.94
C ASP A 428 -14.34 21.48 29.65
N ASP A 429 -15.11 20.82 30.53
CA ASP A 429 -15.40 19.36 30.44
C ASP A 429 -16.10 18.95 29.13
N SER A 430 -16.73 19.88 28.41
CA SER A 430 -17.49 19.64 27.19
C SER A 430 -16.86 20.23 25.93
N ASN A 431 -15.89 21.13 26.07
CA ASN A 431 -15.34 21.89 24.97
C ASN A 431 -13.82 21.80 24.92
N SER A 432 -13.27 21.40 23.79
CA SER A 432 -11.83 21.31 23.57
C SER A 432 -11.42 21.87 22.19
N VAL A 433 -10.19 22.33 22.10
CA VAL A 433 -9.57 22.79 20.88
C VAL A 433 -8.22 22.11 20.70
N ARG A 434 -7.86 21.81 19.45
CA ARG A 434 -6.58 21.25 19.08
C ARG A 434 -5.96 22.04 17.94
N LEU A 435 -4.69 22.34 18.05
CA LEU A 435 -3.86 22.89 16.97
C LEU A 435 -2.76 21.89 16.65
N SER A 436 -2.53 21.64 15.36
CA SER A 436 -1.49 20.72 14.90
C SER A 436 -0.64 21.37 13.82
N TYR A 437 0.65 21.08 13.84
CA TYR A 437 1.60 21.40 12.79
C TYR A 437 2.32 20.15 12.33
N SER A 438 2.40 19.94 11.03
CA SER A 438 3.14 18.81 10.44
C SER A 438 4.14 19.34 9.43
N TYR A 439 5.37 18.83 9.57
CA TYR A 439 6.47 19.01 8.61
C TYR A 439 6.88 17.66 8.06
N ASP A 440 6.94 17.54 6.74
CA ASP A 440 7.41 16.33 6.06
C ASP A 440 8.29 16.73 4.89
N ARG A 441 9.53 16.26 4.88
CA ARG A 441 10.47 16.50 3.80
C ARG A 441 11.15 15.22 3.36
N ALA A 442 10.90 14.86 2.10
CA ALA A 442 11.52 13.70 1.47
C ALA A 442 12.44 14.12 0.31
N ARG A 443 13.61 13.50 0.25
CA ARG A 443 14.48 13.48 -0.93
C ARG A 443 14.27 12.14 -1.63
N HIS A 444 13.79 12.20 -2.85
CA HIS A 444 13.43 11.04 -3.66
C HIS A 444 14.33 11.00 -4.90
N ARG A 445 15.26 10.06 -4.96
CA ARG A 445 16.20 9.84 -6.05
C ARG A 445 15.76 8.62 -6.85
N GLN A 446 15.56 8.81 -8.14
CA GLN A 446 15.17 7.74 -9.06
C GLN A 446 16.19 7.61 -10.17
N THR A 447 16.73 6.40 -10.34
CA THR A 447 17.69 6.03 -11.37
C THR A 447 17.28 4.70 -12.01
N GLY A 448 18.11 4.16 -12.86
CA GLY A 448 17.86 2.86 -13.49
C GLY A 448 19.11 2.29 -14.14
N PRO A 449 20.24 2.16 -13.40
CA PRO A 449 21.48 1.64 -13.96
C PRO A 449 21.31 0.17 -14.40
N GLY A 450 22.00 -0.20 -15.47
CA GLY A 450 22.13 -1.57 -15.91
C GLY A 450 23.02 -2.40 -14.97
N GLY A 451 22.75 -3.70 -14.88
CA GLY A 451 23.55 -4.65 -14.13
C GLY A 451 23.72 -5.98 -14.87
N PHE A 452 24.84 -6.64 -14.69
CA PHE A 452 25.09 -7.93 -15.31
C PHE A 452 24.20 -9.04 -14.74
N LEU A 453 23.90 -10.01 -15.59
CA LEU A 453 23.27 -11.27 -15.23
C LEU A 453 24.29 -12.41 -15.26
N LYS A 454 24.12 -13.36 -14.36
CA LYS A 454 24.85 -14.64 -14.38
C LYS A 454 24.35 -15.50 -15.54
N THR A 455 25.10 -16.52 -15.91
CA THR A 455 24.72 -17.46 -16.98
C THR A 455 23.40 -18.18 -16.75
N ASN A 456 22.93 -18.27 -15.50
CA ASN A 456 21.62 -18.80 -15.16
C ASN A 456 20.50 -17.75 -15.18
N GLY A 457 20.79 -16.51 -15.59
CA GLY A 457 19.85 -15.40 -15.66
C GLY A 457 19.58 -14.65 -14.36
N GLU A 458 20.20 -15.08 -13.25
CA GLU A 458 20.11 -14.34 -11.99
C GLU A 458 21.01 -13.10 -12.02
N PRO A 459 20.62 -11.98 -11.39
CA PRO A 459 21.49 -10.81 -11.31
C PRO A 459 22.73 -11.08 -10.43
N PHE A 460 23.85 -10.45 -10.76
CA PHE A 460 24.98 -10.39 -9.86
C PHE A 460 24.63 -9.61 -8.58
N ASP A 461 23.99 -8.47 -8.74
CA ASP A 461 23.38 -7.70 -7.65
C ASP A 461 21.95 -7.29 -8.02
N VAL A 462 21.01 -7.51 -7.11
CA VAL A 462 19.61 -7.09 -7.29
C VAL A 462 19.44 -5.56 -7.24
N PHE A 463 20.50 -4.84 -6.81
CA PHE A 463 20.62 -3.39 -6.84
C PHE A 463 21.80 -2.94 -7.70
N PRO A 464 21.68 -2.90 -9.03
CA PRO A 464 22.79 -2.55 -9.92
C PRO A 464 23.50 -1.24 -9.61
N ILE A 465 22.86 -0.34 -8.87
CA ILE A 465 23.54 0.91 -8.43
C ILE A 465 24.77 0.67 -7.54
N ASN A 466 24.89 -0.52 -6.94
CA ASN A 466 26.05 -0.86 -6.14
C ASN A 466 27.27 -1.19 -7.03
N ASP A 467 27.02 -1.76 -8.22
CA ASP A 467 28.00 -2.15 -9.21
C ASP A 467 27.36 -2.05 -10.62
N PRO A 468 27.20 -0.83 -11.16
CA PRO A 468 26.54 -0.61 -12.44
C PRO A 468 27.45 -0.98 -13.61
N ILE A 469 26.84 -1.40 -14.71
CA ILE A 469 27.56 -1.45 -15.99
C ILE A 469 27.88 -0.01 -16.38
N LEU A 470 29.16 0.24 -16.67
CA LEU A 470 29.67 1.53 -17.12
C LEU A 470 29.85 1.51 -18.64
N ASP A 471 29.74 2.66 -19.29
CA ASP A 471 30.15 2.83 -20.67
C ASP A 471 31.68 2.94 -20.78
N GLU A 472 32.18 3.07 -21.99
CA GLU A 472 33.63 3.15 -22.25
C GLU A 472 34.32 4.34 -21.54
N ASN A 473 33.58 5.39 -21.21
CA ASN A 473 34.09 6.61 -20.53
C ASN A 473 33.85 6.57 -19.03
N GLY A 474 33.35 5.45 -18.48
CA GLY A 474 33.11 5.25 -17.06
C GLY A 474 31.80 5.85 -16.54
N TYR A 475 30.86 6.21 -17.41
CA TYR A 475 29.54 6.67 -17.00
C TYR A 475 28.57 5.51 -16.79
N SER A 476 27.78 5.59 -15.73
CA SER A 476 26.70 4.65 -15.50
C SER A 476 25.51 4.95 -16.41
N ILE A 477 25.24 4.05 -17.33
CA ILE A 477 24.11 4.13 -18.25
C ILE A 477 22.84 3.60 -17.55
N GLY A 478 21.72 4.30 -17.75
CA GLY A 478 20.48 3.90 -17.14
C GLY A 478 19.24 4.48 -17.82
N LYS A 479 18.08 3.86 -17.52
CA LYS A 479 16.82 4.23 -18.13
C LYS A 479 16.20 5.52 -17.61
N ARG A 480 16.76 6.12 -16.58
CA ARG A 480 16.38 7.44 -16.03
C ARG A 480 17.40 7.93 -15.02
N ASP A 481 17.46 9.24 -14.85
CA ASP A 481 18.19 9.92 -13.82
C ASP A 481 17.44 11.19 -13.40
N ARG A 482 16.86 11.19 -12.19
CA ARG A 482 16.05 12.29 -11.70
C ARG A 482 16.03 12.36 -10.18
N LYS A 483 15.86 13.57 -9.64
CA LYS A 483 15.80 13.82 -8.19
C LYS A 483 14.68 14.79 -7.86
N SER A 484 13.84 14.44 -6.90
CA SER A 484 12.80 15.33 -6.41
C SER A 484 12.88 15.53 -4.91
N PHE A 485 12.34 16.66 -4.45
CA PHE A 485 12.02 16.91 -3.06
C PHE A 485 10.52 17.12 -2.94
N ALA A 486 9.93 16.42 -1.97
CA ALA A 486 8.56 16.64 -1.53
C ALA A 486 8.63 17.34 -0.18
N THR A 487 8.01 18.49 -0.04
CA THR A 487 7.97 19.23 1.23
C THR A 487 6.53 19.59 1.55
N LEU A 488 6.04 19.12 2.70
CA LEU A 488 4.75 19.48 3.27
C LEU A 488 4.99 20.31 4.52
N ASN A 489 4.34 21.48 4.59
CA ASN A 489 4.06 22.20 5.82
C ASN A 489 2.55 22.23 5.96
N GLN A 490 2.01 21.74 7.06
CA GLN A 490 0.58 21.71 7.26
C GLN A 490 0.24 22.29 8.62
N ILE A 491 -0.73 23.18 8.64
CA ILE A 491 -1.36 23.67 9.87
C ILE A 491 -2.78 23.13 9.88
N SER A 492 -3.23 22.64 11.02
CA SER A 492 -4.62 22.26 11.21
C SER A 492 -5.13 22.64 12.58
N GLY A 493 -6.40 22.94 12.64
CA GLY A 493 -7.10 23.27 13.88
C GLY A 493 -8.45 22.59 13.94
N GLU A 494 -8.84 22.16 15.14
CA GLU A 494 -10.08 21.45 15.39
C GLU A 494 -10.69 21.91 16.70
N TYR A 495 -11.99 22.14 16.70
CA TYR A 495 -12.82 22.32 17.86
C TYR A 495 -13.76 21.14 18.00
N ARG A 496 -13.92 20.64 19.22
CA ARG A 496 -14.92 19.67 19.60
C ARG A 496 -15.74 20.21 20.76
N GLY A 497 -17.07 20.17 20.58
CA GLY A 497 -18.02 20.55 21.62
C GLY A 497 -19.05 19.45 21.86
N ARG A 498 -19.41 19.21 23.11
CA ARG A 498 -20.50 18.34 23.56
C ARG A 498 -21.60 19.17 24.15
N PHE A 499 -22.84 18.92 23.77
CA PHE A 499 -24.02 19.71 24.13
C PHE A 499 -25.17 18.81 24.52
N PHE A 500 -26.12 19.34 25.28
CA PHE A 500 -27.35 18.64 25.69
C PHE A 500 -27.03 17.33 26.44
N ASP A 501 -26.27 17.43 27.53
CA ASP A 501 -25.85 16.28 28.33
C ASP A 501 -25.22 15.17 27.45
N ASP A 502 -24.25 15.56 26.61
CA ASP A 502 -23.51 14.71 25.68
C ASP A 502 -24.33 14.03 24.58
N GLN A 503 -25.59 14.47 24.37
CA GLN A 503 -26.40 13.96 23.26
C GLN A 503 -25.92 14.45 21.89
N LEU A 504 -25.35 15.66 21.80
CA LEU A 504 -24.83 16.21 20.56
C LEU A 504 -23.34 16.48 20.69
N THR A 505 -22.54 15.78 19.88
CA THR A 505 -21.14 16.10 19.68
C THR A 505 -20.96 16.79 18.34
N VAL A 506 -20.27 17.94 18.32
CA VAL A 506 -19.96 18.72 17.11
C VAL A 506 -18.45 18.79 16.95
N LEU A 507 -17.97 18.59 15.74
CA LEU A 507 -16.57 18.68 15.35
C LEU A 507 -16.44 19.69 14.22
N LEU A 508 -15.64 20.75 14.44
CA LEU A 508 -15.35 21.78 13.46
C LEU A 508 -13.85 21.83 13.24
N GLY A 509 -13.41 21.49 12.06
CA GLY A 509 -12.00 21.43 11.78
C GLY A 509 -11.63 21.99 10.41
N VAL A 510 -10.37 22.40 10.31
CA VAL A 510 -9.76 22.87 9.08
C VAL A 510 -8.30 22.45 9.05
N ARG A 511 -7.83 21.99 7.89
CA ARG A 511 -6.41 21.79 7.64
C ARG A 511 -5.96 22.57 6.41
N ALA A 512 -4.73 23.06 6.44
CA ALA A 512 -4.13 23.82 5.37
C ALA A 512 -2.76 23.22 5.01
N PRO A 513 -2.70 22.22 4.11
CA PRO A 513 -1.44 21.74 3.57
C PRO A 513 -0.86 22.75 2.57
N PHE A 514 0.40 23.10 2.77
CA PHE A 514 1.28 23.82 1.85
C PHE A 514 2.29 22.81 1.33
N PHE A 515 1.97 22.21 0.19
CA PHE A 515 2.78 21.14 -0.37
C PHE A 515 3.55 21.61 -1.60
N LYS A 516 4.85 21.30 -1.64
CA LYS A 516 5.76 21.68 -2.69
C LYS A 516 6.48 20.47 -3.26
N ARG A 517 6.56 20.40 -4.60
CA ARG A 517 7.42 19.48 -5.35
C ARG A 517 8.51 20.26 -6.06
N ASP A 518 9.77 19.99 -5.71
CA ASP A 518 10.94 20.43 -6.48
C ASP A 518 11.46 19.24 -7.28
N LEU A 519 11.47 19.36 -8.60
CA LEU A 519 11.79 18.30 -9.55
C LEU A 519 13.05 18.67 -10.31
N ASN A 520 13.99 17.73 -10.46
CA ASN A 520 15.16 17.85 -11.28
C ASN A 520 15.22 16.65 -12.22
N GLN A 521 15.16 16.88 -13.51
CA GLN A 521 15.33 15.90 -14.59
C GLN A 521 16.73 16.07 -15.19
N TYR A 522 17.53 15.01 -15.20
CA TYR A 522 18.90 15.02 -15.71
C TYR A 522 19.01 14.40 -17.11
N CYS A 523 17.98 13.69 -17.56
CA CYS A 523 17.90 13.08 -18.90
C CYS A 523 17.00 13.90 -19.82
N VAL A 524 17.15 13.72 -21.12
CA VAL A 524 16.32 14.32 -22.17
C VAL A 524 15.00 13.56 -22.22
N THR A 525 13.87 14.26 -22.12
CA THR A 525 12.52 13.66 -22.15
C THR A 525 12.03 13.51 -23.57
N THR A 526 11.81 12.27 -24.02
CA THR A 526 11.55 11.97 -25.45
C THR A 526 10.09 12.06 -25.86
N ASP A 527 9.19 11.92 -24.89
CA ASP A 527 7.74 11.99 -25.12
C ASP A 527 6.98 12.40 -23.86
N ALA A 528 5.71 12.66 -24.03
CA ALA A 528 4.79 13.05 -22.96
C ALA A 528 4.48 11.96 -21.94
N SER A 529 4.83 10.70 -22.20
CA SER A 529 4.75 9.61 -21.23
C SER A 529 5.84 9.69 -20.15
N GLY A 530 6.82 10.59 -20.35
CA GLY A 530 7.96 10.73 -19.45
C GLY A 530 9.06 9.69 -19.70
N ASN A 531 9.06 9.07 -20.88
CA ASN A 531 10.22 8.33 -21.37
C ASN A 531 11.39 9.28 -21.55
N VAL A 532 12.58 8.79 -21.28
CA VAL A 532 13.78 9.61 -21.33
C VAL A 532 14.91 8.85 -22.00
N ASN A 533 15.78 9.61 -22.67
CA ASN A 533 17.12 9.19 -23.04
C ASN A 533 18.12 9.81 -22.09
N CYS A 534 18.98 8.98 -21.51
CA CYS A 534 20.04 9.39 -20.60
C CYS A 534 21.40 9.11 -21.25
N PRO A 535 21.83 9.90 -22.24
CA PRO A 535 23.17 9.78 -22.76
C PRO A 535 24.19 10.02 -21.65
N ALA A 536 25.45 9.64 -21.87
CA ALA A 536 26.52 9.94 -20.95
C ALA A 536 26.54 11.43 -20.57
N ALA A 537 26.93 11.75 -19.34
CA ALA A 537 26.72 13.09 -18.79
C ALA A 537 27.37 14.21 -19.59
N ASP A 538 28.48 13.94 -20.28
CA ASP A 538 29.18 14.85 -21.19
C ASP A 538 28.52 14.98 -22.58
N GLN A 539 27.61 14.07 -22.93
CA GLN A 539 26.90 14.03 -24.22
C GLN A 539 25.48 14.62 -24.16
N VAL A 540 24.95 14.92 -22.98
CA VAL A 540 23.55 15.34 -22.78
C VAL A 540 23.20 16.58 -23.59
N ASP A 541 24.02 17.62 -23.53
CA ASP A 541 23.74 18.89 -24.21
C ASP A 541 23.82 18.76 -25.74
N ALA A 542 24.78 17.99 -26.26
CA ALA A 542 24.91 17.69 -27.67
C ALA A 542 23.72 16.88 -28.18
N TYR A 543 23.28 15.88 -27.39
CA TYR A 543 22.12 15.08 -27.73
C TYR A 543 20.82 15.89 -27.72
N ALA A 544 20.63 16.77 -26.74
CA ALA A 544 19.47 17.66 -26.68
C ALA A 544 19.44 18.63 -27.87
N THR A 545 20.60 19.17 -28.26
CA THR A 545 20.72 20.05 -29.44
C THR A 545 20.39 19.32 -30.75
N ALA A 546 20.79 18.05 -30.85
CA ALA A 546 20.50 17.22 -32.04
C ALA A 546 19.03 16.78 -32.11
N ASN A 547 18.28 16.87 -31.01
CA ASN A 547 16.87 16.45 -30.88
C ASN A 547 15.98 17.59 -30.35
N PRO A 548 15.77 18.67 -31.09
CA PRO A 548 15.14 19.90 -30.60
C PRO A 548 13.64 19.76 -30.28
N THR A 549 13.01 18.66 -30.65
CA THR A 549 11.61 18.33 -30.31
C THR A 549 11.47 17.63 -28.95
N TYR A 550 12.57 17.26 -28.32
CA TYR A 550 12.56 16.61 -27.03
C TYR A 550 12.63 17.63 -25.89
N GLY A 551 12.07 17.27 -24.74
CA GLY A 551 12.17 18.09 -23.54
C GLY A 551 13.58 18.05 -22.96
N VAL A 552 14.19 19.22 -22.80
CA VAL A 552 15.57 19.36 -22.28
C VAL A 552 15.63 19.07 -20.78
N PRO A 553 16.77 18.59 -20.26
CA PRO A 553 17.02 18.49 -18.83
C PRO A 553 16.77 19.82 -18.10
N GLY A 554 16.28 19.76 -16.87
CA GLY A 554 15.99 20.99 -16.15
C GLY A 554 15.36 20.76 -14.77
N SER A 555 14.90 21.87 -14.19
CA SER A 555 14.27 21.87 -12.86
C SER A 555 12.92 22.57 -12.90
N ARG A 556 11.97 22.06 -12.11
CA ARG A 556 10.65 22.67 -11.91
C ARG A 556 10.27 22.65 -10.45
N SER A 557 9.54 23.68 -10.01
CA SER A 557 8.97 23.78 -8.66
C SER A 557 7.48 24.02 -8.78
N ILE A 558 6.67 23.14 -8.17
CA ILE A 558 5.21 23.18 -8.25
C ILE A 558 4.64 23.15 -6.83
N LYS A 559 3.65 23.99 -6.55
CA LYS A 559 2.97 24.10 -5.27
C LYS A 559 1.51 23.66 -5.36
N TYR A 560 1.05 23.02 -4.29
CA TYR A 560 -0.32 22.49 -4.15
C TYR A 560 -0.88 22.90 -2.79
N ASP A 561 -1.18 24.19 -2.66
CA ASP A 561 -1.70 24.78 -1.41
C ASP A 561 -3.22 24.76 -1.43
N LYS A 562 -3.86 24.31 -0.34
CA LYS A 562 -5.32 24.24 -0.20
C LYS A 562 -5.75 24.49 1.24
N VAL A 563 -6.96 24.99 1.39
CA VAL A 563 -7.71 25.01 2.67
C VAL A 563 -8.80 23.96 2.58
N LEU A 564 -8.83 23.06 3.55
CA LEU A 564 -9.62 21.82 3.55
C LEU A 564 -10.48 21.78 4.82
N PRO A 565 -11.74 22.23 4.77
CA PRO A 565 -12.67 22.11 5.88
C PRO A 565 -13.01 20.63 6.14
N ASN A 566 -13.27 20.33 7.40
CA ASN A 566 -13.63 19.01 7.90
C ASN A 566 -14.57 19.19 9.09
N VAL A 567 -15.84 18.95 8.90
CA VAL A 567 -16.86 19.23 9.90
C VAL A 567 -17.80 18.04 10.06
N GLY A 568 -18.37 17.88 11.24
CA GLY A 568 -19.35 16.83 11.46
C GLY A 568 -20.01 16.91 12.82
N ALA A 569 -21.05 16.10 12.99
CA ALA A 569 -21.78 15.98 14.23
C ALA A 569 -22.28 14.56 14.45
N VAL A 570 -22.41 14.18 15.72
CA VAL A 570 -23.07 12.97 16.17
C VAL A 570 -24.22 13.36 17.11
N PHE A 571 -25.41 12.85 16.86
CA PHE A 571 -26.54 13.03 17.74
C PHE A 571 -27.01 11.67 18.28
N LYS A 572 -26.96 11.48 19.60
CA LYS A 572 -27.45 10.28 20.30
C LYS A 572 -28.95 10.42 20.52
N ILE A 573 -29.72 9.58 19.79
CA ILE A 573 -31.18 9.50 19.97
C ILE A 573 -31.50 8.75 21.28
N THR A 574 -30.75 7.68 21.51
CA THR A 574 -30.74 6.94 22.77
C THR A 574 -29.26 6.62 23.11
N PRO A 575 -28.95 6.07 24.28
CA PRO A 575 -27.59 5.62 24.57
C PRO A 575 -27.02 4.64 23.53
N GLU A 576 -27.88 3.84 22.87
CA GLU A 576 -27.48 2.81 21.90
C GLU A 576 -27.59 3.29 20.44
N ILE A 577 -28.45 4.28 20.16
CA ILE A 577 -28.75 4.71 18.77
C ILE A 577 -28.22 6.11 18.55
N SER A 578 -27.38 6.27 17.53
CA SER A 578 -26.90 7.59 17.11
C SER A 578 -27.02 7.79 15.59
N ILE A 579 -27.17 9.06 15.20
CA ILE A 579 -27.04 9.54 13.83
C ILE A 579 -25.79 10.40 13.78
N ALA A 580 -24.93 10.13 12.78
CA ALA A 580 -23.74 10.92 12.54
C ALA A 580 -23.74 11.47 11.12
N GLY A 581 -23.21 12.68 10.95
CA GLY A 581 -23.04 13.27 9.63
C GLY A 581 -21.72 14.01 9.54
N SER A 582 -21.05 13.95 8.39
CA SER A 582 -19.80 14.64 8.17
C SER A 582 -19.64 15.17 6.75
N TYR A 583 -18.88 16.23 6.62
CA TYR A 583 -18.37 16.77 5.38
C TYR A 583 -16.86 16.94 5.50
N ALA A 584 -16.11 16.48 4.50
CA ALA A 584 -14.68 16.70 4.40
C ALA A 584 -14.26 17.04 2.98
N LYS A 585 -13.41 18.05 2.85
CA LYS A 585 -12.68 18.32 1.62
C LYS A 585 -11.30 17.70 1.70
N ASN A 586 -10.92 16.98 0.66
CA ASN A 586 -9.64 16.26 0.62
C ASN A 586 -8.85 16.63 -0.63
N ILE A 587 -7.54 16.33 -0.60
CA ILE A 587 -6.59 16.58 -1.69
C ILE A 587 -5.74 15.33 -1.95
N SER A 588 -5.35 15.13 -3.22
CA SER A 588 -4.21 14.30 -3.61
C SER A 588 -3.36 15.06 -4.62
N ALA A 589 -2.15 15.42 -4.21
CA ALA A 589 -1.18 16.04 -5.10
C ALA A 589 -0.66 15.01 -6.12
N PRO A 590 -0.31 15.43 -7.35
CA PRO A 590 0.20 14.53 -8.38
C PRO A 590 1.46 13.77 -7.94
N SER A 591 1.60 12.53 -8.41
CA SER A 591 2.79 11.71 -8.22
C SER A 591 4.01 12.28 -8.95
N THR A 592 5.21 11.84 -8.58
CA THR A 592 6.42 12.26 -9.31
C THR A 592 6.40 11.77 -10.75
N ASP A 593 5.89 10.57 -11.03
CA ASP A 593 5.87 10.05 -12.40
C ASP A 593 4.96 10.91 -13.30
N ALA A 594 3.76 11.28 -12.82
CA ALA A 594 2.88 12.19 -13.54
C ALA A 594 3.48 13.59 -13.79
N LEU A 595 4.36 14.03 -12.90
CA LEU A 595 5.01 15.33 -13.02
C LEU A 595 6.26 15.30 -13.92
N TYR A 596 7.01 14.20 -13.93
CA TYR A 596 8.18 14.11 -14.79
C TYR A 596 7.84 14.00 -16.28
N GLY A 597 6.70 13.41 -16.66
CA GLY A 597 6.20 13.45 -18.04
C GLY A 597 5.98 14.87 -18.56
N THR A 598 5.71 15.82 -17.67
CA THR A 598 5.51 17.23 -18.07
C THR A 598 6.78 17.92 -18.57
N PHE A 599 7.97 17.37 -18.35
CA PHE A 599 9.22 17.92 -18.89
C PHE A 599 9.31 17.83 -20.41
N PHE A 600 8.48 17.04 -21.06
CA PHE A 600 8.34 17.04 -22.51
C PHE A 600 7.82 18.38 -23.05
N TYR A 601 6.95 19.05 -22.30
CA TYR A 601 6.36 20.34 -22.68
C TYR A 601 7.21 21.51 -22.19
N ASP A 602 7.12 22.63 -22.88
CA ASP A 602 7.68 23.89 -22.37
C ASP A 602 7.06 24.26 -21.01
N ALA A 603 7.81 24.92 -20.14
CA ALA A 603 7.34 25.30 -18.81
C ALA A 603 6.13 26.27 -18.83
N SER A 604 5.94 27.02 -19.90
CA SER A 604 4.81 27.91 -20.13
C SER A 604 3.54 27.20 -20.63
N ASP A 605 3.69 25.98 -21.14
CA ASP A 605 2.59 25.19 -21.68
C ASP A 605 1.61 24.80 -20.55
N PRO A 606 0.29 24.96 -20.75
CA PRO A 606 -0.71 24.46 -19.79
C PRO A 606 -0.58 22.97 -19.49
N LEU A 607 -0.16 22.14 -20.45
CA LEU A 607 0.07 20.71 -20.27
C LEU A 607 1.27 20.40 -19.36
N ALA A 608 2.18 21.35 -19.15
CA ALA A 608 3.25 21.24 -18.17
C ALA A 608 2.78 21.38 -16.72
N ARG A 609 1.53 21.73 -16.46
CA ARG A 609 0.98 22.00 -15.14
C ARG A 609 -0.12 21.00 -14.79
N ARG A 610 0.19 19.99 -14.01
CA ARG A 610 -0.79 19.08 -13.43
C ARG A 610 -1.38 19.70 -12.17
N VAL A 611 -2.70 19.70 -12.04
CA VAL A 611 -3.40 20.17 -10.84
C VAL A 611 -3.68 19.02 -9.88
N ALA A 612 -3.80 19.35 -8.58
CA ALA A 612 -4.13 18.34 -7.59
C ALA A 612 -5.57 17.84 -7.75
N GLU A 613 -5.74 16.56 -7.51
CA GLU A 613 -7.05 15.94 -7.38
C GLU A 613 -7.70 16.40 -6.07
N THR A 614 -9.00 16.56 -6.05
CA THR A 614 -9.75 16.94 -4.85
C THR A 614 -11.06 16.17 -4.75
N SER A 615 -11.51 15.90 -3.52
CA SER A 615 -12.85 15.37 -3.28
C SER A 615 -13.61 16.22 -2.28
N ASP A 616 -14.90 16.41 -2.52
CA ASP A 616 -15.90 16.90 -1.57
C ASP A 616 -16.69 15.66 -1.13
N SER A 617 -16.48 15.19 0.10
CA SER A 617 -17.05 13.93 0.63
C SER A 617 -18.06 14.22 1.73
N PHE A 618 -19.20 13.52 1.68
CA PHE A 618 -20.31 13.59 2.63
C PHE A 618 -20.65 12.18 3.08
N ASP A 619 -20.81 12.00 4.38
CA ASP A 619 -21.28 10.76 4.98
C ASP A 619 -22.46 11.06 5.92
N VAL A 620 -23.45 10.16 5.94
CA VAL A 620 -24.53 10.13 6.95
C VAL A 620 -24.66 8.69 7.42
N SER A 621 -24.54 8.48 8.73
CA SER A 621 -24.55 7.15 9.35
C SER A 621 -25.62 7.04 10.40
N LEU A 622 -26.38 5.94 10.37
CA LEU A 622 -27.19 5.46 11.50
C LEU A 622 -26.41 4.34 12.18
N ARG A 623 -26.26 4.41 13.49
CA ARG A 623 -25.48 3.45 14.29
C ARG A 623 -26.29 2.92 15.44
N TYR A 624 -26.03 1.65 15.75
CA TYR A 624 -26.54 0.99 16.94
C TYR A 624 -25.36 0.34 17.65
N SER A 625 -25.22 0.57 18.95
CA SER A 625 -24.17 -0.02 19.79
C SER A 625 -24.74 -0.52 21.11
N SER A 626 -24.55 -1.78 21.37
CA SER A 626 -24.84 -2.42 22.65
C SER A 626 -23.72 -3.43 22.97
N PRO A 627 -23.64 -4.00 24.17
CA PRO A 627 -22.62 -4.99 24.51
C PRO A 627 -22.63 -6.26 23.65
N ILE A 628 -23.71 -6.52 22.94
CA ILE A 628 -23.91 -7.75 22.15
C ILE A 628 -23.94 -7.46 20.64
N VAL A 629 -24.37 -6.26 20.25
CA VAL A 629 -24.57 -5.90 18.84
C VAL A 629 -23.97 -4.53 18.56
N GLN A 630 -23.17 -4.47 17.52
CA GLN A 630 -22.79 -3.21 16.88
C GLN A 630 -23.21 -3.21 15.41
N ALA A 631 -23.87 -2.17 14.96
CA ALA A 631 -24.31 -2.04 13.57
C ALA A 631 -24.14 -0.60 13.07
N ALA A 632 -23.80 -0.46 11.81
CA ALA A 632 -23.76 0.84 11.12
C ALA A 632 -24.34 0.72 9.71
N LEU A 633 -25.09 1.73 9.32
CA LEU A 633 -25.58 1.96 7.97
C LEU A 633 -25.16 3.36 7.56
N THR A 634 -24.26 3.47 6.56
CA THR A 634 -23.70 4.74 6.11
C THR A 634 -24.02 4.97 4.65
N GLY A 635 -24.80 6.00 4.36
CA GLY A 635 -24.94 6.56 3.01
C GLY A 635 -23.83 7.57 2.78
N TRP A 636 -23.17 7.52 1.62
CA TRP A 636 -22.06 8.41 1.32
C TRP A 636 -22.10 8.93 -0.12
N TYR A 637 -21.53 10.12 -0.30
CA TYR A 637 -21.37 10.79 -1.60
C TYR A 637 -20.01 11.49 -1.66
N SER A 638 -19.30 11.38 -2.78
CA SER A 638 -18.04 12.08 -3.02
C SER A 638 -18.01 12.63 -4.46
N LYS A 639 -17.80 13.92 -4.58
CA LYS A 639 -17.52 14.60 -5.85
C LYS A 639 -16.01 14.69 -6.02
N TYR A 640 -15.47 13.79 -6.84
CA TYR A 640 -14.04 13.68 -7.12
C TYR A 640 -13.69 14.44 -8.40
N LYS A 641 -12.77 15.41 -8.31
CA LYS A 641 -12.41 16.35 -9.38
C LYS A 641 -10.94 16.23 -9.76
N ASN A 642 -10.64 16.58 -11.00
CA ASN A 642 -9.30 16.64 -11.56
C ASN A 642 -8.59 15.28 -11.49
N ARG A 643 -9.32 14.18 -11.65
CA ARG A 643 -8.75 12.84 -11.61
C ARG A 643 -7.60 12.70 -12.60
N ILE A 644 -6.44 12.26 -12.13
CA ILE A 644 -5.27 12.01 -12.97
C ILE A 644 -5.37 10.60 -13.52
N VAL A 645 -5.30 10.47 -14.83
CA VAL A 645 -5.31 9.19 -15.55
C VAL A 645 -4.33 9.24 -16.71
N THR A 646 -3.84 8.08 -17.12
CA THR A 646 -3.06 7.93 -18.33
C THR A 646 -3.99 7.96 -19.54
N ALA A 647 -3.79 8.90 -20.44
CA ALA A 647 -4.48 9.07 -21.71
C ALA A 647 -3.45 9.14 -22.86
N THR A 648 -3.89 8.91 -24.10
CA THR A 648 -3.05 9.10 -25.26
C THR A 648 -3.24 10.51 -25.79
N ASP A 649 -2.14 11.25 -26.02
CA ASP A 649 -2.17 12.60 -26.58
C ASP A 649 -2.37 12.58 -28.11
N LEU A 650 -2.39 13.79 -28.75
CA LEU A 650 -2.61 13.94 -30.19
C LEU A 650 -1.49 13.30 -31.04
N ASP A 651 -0.30 13.18 -30.48
CA ASP A 651 0.86 12.60 -31.15
C ASP A 651 0.97 11.07 -30.93
N GLY A 652 0.00 10.47 -30.23
CA GLY A 652 -0.04 9.04 -29.95
C GLY A 652 0.76 8.61 -28.72
N ASN A 653 1.33 9.53 -27.95
CA ASN A 653 2.05 9.23 -26.72
C ASN A 653 1.09 9.08 -25.55
N SER A 654 1.38 8.15 -24.66
CA SER A 654 0.63 8.03 -23.39
C SER A 654 1.10 9.11 -22.41
N THR A 655 0.19 9.89 -21.87
CA THR A 655 0.49 10.93 -20.88
C THR A 655 -0.50 10.90 -19.73
N ASP A 656 -0.03 11.25 -18.54
CA ASP A 656 -0.94 11.48 -17.42
C ASP A 656 -1.61 12.84 -17.57
N THR A 657 -2.92 12.87 -17.49
CA THR A 657 -3.71 14.09 -17.65
C THR A 657 -4.81 14.20 -16.59
N ASN A 658 -5.22 15.44 -16.32
CA ASN A 658 -6.36 15.68 -15.45
C ASN A 658 -7.66 15.54 -16.27
N LEU A 659 -8.54 14.65 -15.86
CA LEU A 659 -9.85 14.48 -16.45
C LEU A 659 -10.96 15.18 -15.63
N GLY A 660 -12.15 15.20 -16.21
CA GLY A 660 -13.37 15.72 -15.60
C GLY A 660 -13.79 15.01 -14.31
N PRO A 661 -14.83 15.47 -13.65
CA PRO A 661 -15.24 14.95 -12.36
C PRO A 661 -15.81 13.53 -12.47
N VAL A 662 -15.66 12.79 -11.36
CA VAL A 662 -16.33 11.51 -11.12
C VAL A 662 -17.28 11.70 -9.95
N LYS A 663 -18.53 11.26 -10.08
CA LYS A 663 -19.44 11.11 -8.95
C LYS A 663 -19.29 9.72 -8.38
N LYS A 664 -18.96 9.65 -7.10
CA LYS A 664 -18.90 8.40 -6.35
C LYS A 664 -19.96 8.45 -5.25
N TYR A 665 -20.77 7.42 -5.12
CA TYR A 665 -21.75 7.34 -4.05
C TYR A 665 -22.11 5.88 -3.76
N GLY A 666 -22.66 5.66 -2.58
CA GLY A 666 -23.00 4.33 -2.18
C GLY A 666 -23.54 4.23 -0.78
N VAL A 667 -23.65 2.98 -0.36
CA VAL A 667 -24.10 2.62 0.99
C VAL A 667 -23.16 1.55 1.52
N ASP A 668 -22.67 1.75 2.74
CA ASP A 668 -21.93 0.77 3.50
C ASP A 668 -22.75 0.34 4.71
N ALA A 669 -22.89 -0.96 4.91
CA ALA A 669 -23.57 -1.54 6.05
C ALA A 669 -22.67 -2.56 6.73
N SER A 670 -22.69 -2.60 8.05
CA SER A 670 -22.00 -3.64 8.84
C SER A 670 -22.79 -3.98 10.08
N VAL A 671 -22.66 -5.21 10.53
CA VAL A 671 -23.20 -5.69 11.78
C VAL A 671 -22.25 -6.72 12.41
N GLY A 672 -21.93 -6.50 13.68
CA GLY A 672 -21.23 -7.45 14.54
C GLY A 672 -22.17 -7.90 15.65
N VAL A 673 -22.15 -9.19 15.98
CA VAL A 673 -22.98 -9.79 17.03
C VAL A 673 -22.18 -10.83 17.80
N THR A 674 -22.27 -10.79 19.12
CA THR A 674 -21.80 -11.86 20.03
C THR A 674 -23.00 -12.51 20.73
N PRO A 675 -23.73 -13.40 20.01
CA PRO A 675 -25.04 -13.87 20.47
C PRO A 675 -24.97 -14.74 21.72
N VAL A 676 -23.88 -15.46 21.90
CA VAL A 676 -23.60 -16.31 23.08
C VAL A 676 -22.11 -16.30 23.33
N GLN A 677 -21.71 -16.67 24.55
CA GLN A 677 -20.29 -16.76 24.91
C GLN A 677 -19.54 -17.69 23.93
N GLY A 678 -18.42 -17.19 23.42
CA GLY A 678 -17.56 -17.88 22.45
C GLY A 678 -17.98 -17.73 20.99
N ALA A 679 -19.20 -17.26 20.67
CA ALA A 679 -19.64 -17.06 19.29
C ALA A 679 -19.53 -15.57 18.91
N SER A 680 -18.88 -15.29 17.82
CA SER A 680 -18.87 -13.98 17.19
C SER A 680 -19.23 -14.07 15.70
N LEU A 681 -20.10 -13.17 15.26
CA LEU A 681 -20.57 -13.07 13.88
C LEU A 681 -20.38 -11.63 13.41
N TYR A 682 -19.76 -11.46 12.29
CA TYR A 682 -19.62 -10.18 11.62
C TYR A 682 -20.06 -10.30 10.16
N ALA A 683 -20.81 -9.33 9.67
CA ALA A 683 -21.18 -9.23 8.25
C ALA A 683 -21.14 -7.79 7.77
N PHE A 684 -20.84 -7.60 6.50
CA PHE A 684 -20.89 -6.29 5.85
C PHE A 684 -21.36 -6.37 4.41
N ALA A 685 -21.88 -5.27 3.93
CA ALA A 685 -22.26 -5.06 2.53
C ALA A 685 -21.89 -3.64 2.11
N SER A 686 -21.43 -3.49 0.88
CA SER A 686 -21.16 -2.18 0.28
C SER A 686 -21.68 -2.14 -1.15
N TYR A 687 -22.43 -1.09 -1.46
CA TYR A 687 -22.79 -0.68 -2.80
C TYR A 687 -21.97 0.54 -3.19
N ILE A 688 -21.27 0.47 -4.32
CA ILE A 688 -20.36 1.51 -4.79
C ILE A 688 -20.72 1.86 -6.23
N LYS A 689 -21.21 3.05 -6.47
CA LYS A 689 -21.33 3.60 -7.81
C LYS A 689 -20.29 4.69 -8.03
N SER A 690 -19.48 4.51 -9.07
CA SER A 690 -18.49 5.48 -9.51
C SER A 690 -18.80 5.81 -10.96
N GLU A 691 -19.20 7.03 -11.25
CA GLU A 691 -19.70 7.46 -12.56
C GLU A 691 -18.89 8.63 -13.10
N ILE A 692 -18.23 8.42 -14.22
CA ILE A 692 -17.47 9.43 -14.93
C ILE A 692 -18.45 10.41 -15.58
N GLN A 693 -18.23 11.71 -15.44
CA GLN A 693 -19.21 12.72 -15.84
C GLN A 693 -18.97 13.31 -17.23
N ASN A 694 -17.78 13.15 -17.81
CA ASN A 694 -17.39 13.74 -19.08
C ASN A 694 -16.73 12.71 -19.98
N ASP A 695 -16.87 12.89 -21.29
CA ASP A 695 -16.04 12.19 -22.27
C ASP A 695 -14.61 12.68 -22.17
N ALA A 696 -13.66 11.75 -22.38
CA ALA A 696 -12.24 12.06 -22.24
C ALA A 696 -11.66 12.52 -23.56
N LEU A 697 -11.07 13.72 -23.58
CA LEU A 697 -10.28 14.21 -24.71
C LEU A 697 -9.04 13.33 -24.87
N VAL A 698 -8.79 12.87 -26.08
CA VAL A 698 -7.62 12.04 -26.45
C VAL A 698 -7.02 12.52 -27.77
N GLY A 699 -5.80 12.07 -28.08
CA GLY A 699 -5.11 12.49 -29.30
C GLY A 699 -5.78 12.00 -30.56
N SER A 700 -6.23 10.76 -30.60
CA SER A 700 -6.88 10.17 -31.77
C SER A 700 -7.79 9.01 -31.37
N CYS A 701 -8.72 8.69 -32.26
CA CYS A 701 -9.52 7.47 -32.18
C CYS A 701 -8.91 6.42 -33.11
N SER A 702 -8.71 5.20 -32.60
CA SER A 702 -8.36 4.09 -33.49
C SER A 702 -9.56 3.67 -34.34
N ALA A 703 -9.32 3.07 -35.51
CA ALA A 703 -10.38 2.55 -36.37
C ALA A 703 -11.30 1.57 -35.64
N ALA A 704 -10.73 0.71 -34.79
CA ALA A 704 -11.50 -0.23 -33.94
C ALA A 704 -12.39 0.48 -32.93
N GLN A 705 -11.90 1.56 -32.31
CA GLN A 705 -12.68 2.35 -31.35
C GLN A 705 -13.83 3.10 -32.03
N LEU A 706 -13.60 3.63 -33.25
CA LEU A 706 -14.66 4.26 -34.06
C LEU A 706 -15.72 3.23 -34.45
N ALA A 707 -15.31 2.09 -35.01
CA ALA A 707 -16.20 1.01 -35.38
C ALA A 707 -17.04 0.47 -34.21
N ALA A 708 -16.46 0.40 -33.02
CA ALA A 708 -17.14 -0.02 -31.81
C ALA A 708 -17.94 1.10 -31.13
N ASN A 709 -18.01 2.29 -31.71
CA ASN A 709 -18.65 3.50 -31.12
C ASN A 709 -18.14 3.82 -29.69
N LEU A 710 -16.86 3.57 -29.42
CA LEU A 710 -16.19 3.86 -28.14
C LEU A 710 -15.49 5.22 -28.18
N CYS A 711 -15.28 5.78 -29.36
CA CYS A 711 -14.62 7.05 -29.61
C CYS A 711 -15.36 7.81 -30.72
N TYR A 712 -15.26 9.14 -30.72
CA TYR A 712 -15.79 10.01 -31.78
C TYR A 712 -14.92 11.25 -31.96
N VAL A 713 -15.03 11.89 -33.12
CA VAL A 713 -14.34 13.15 -33.42
C VAL A 713 -15.39 14.27 -33.55
N SER A 714 -15.11 15.40 -32.89
CA SER A 714 -15.97 16.59 -32.92
C SER A 714 -15.11 17.85 -32.90
N GLY A 715 -15.32 18.77 -33.84
CA GLY A 715 -14.55 20.01 -33.92
C GLY A 715 -13.06 19.82 -34.19
N GLY A 716 -12.64 18.66 -34.68
CA GLY A 716 -11.23 18.30 -34.88
C GLY A 716 -10.62 17.53 -33.73
N ASP A 717 -11.27 17.51 -32.55
CA ASP A 717 -10.81 16.81 -31.38
C ASP A 717 -11.41 15.40 -31.27
N ALA A 718 -10.62 14.46 -30.76
CA ALA A 718 -11.06 13.07 -30.52
C ALA A 718 -11.48 12.88 -29.06
N PHE A 719 -12.61 12.21 -28.85
CA PHE A 719 -13.17 11.96 -27.54
C PHE A 719 -13.48 10.48 -27.33
N LEU A 720 -13.01 9.90 -26.23
CA LEU A 720 -13.47 8.59 -25.75
C LEU A 720 -14.78 8.75 -24.98
N ARG A 721 -15.74 7.88 -25.28
CA ARG A 721 -17.06 7.86 -24.62
C ARG A 721 -16.95 7.29 -23.21
N THR A 722 -16.54 8.12 -22.28
CA THR A 722 -16.40 7.78 -20.86
C THR A 722 -17.53 8.34 -20.00
N SER A 723 -18.29 9.31 -20.48
CA SER A 723 -19.42 9.91 -19.78
C SER A 723 -20.49 8.86 -19.46
N GLY A 724 -20.97 8.82 -18.21
CA GLY A 724 -21.91 7.83 -17.72
C GLY A 724 -21.31 6.44 -17.48
N LYS A 725 -20.04 6.21 -17.81
CA LYS A 725 -19.35 4.94 -17.58
C LYS A 725 -18.86 4.84 -16.13
N ARG A 726 -18.65 3.58 -15.72
CA ARG A 726 -18.06 3.29 -14.41
C ARG A 726 -16.55 3.48 -14.47
N GLU A 727 -16.00 4.05 -13.43
CA GLU A 727 -14.55 4.09 -13.25
C GLU A 727 -13.99 2.66 -13.17
N ARG A 728 -12.86 2.44 -13.84
CA ARG A 728 -12.15 1.14 -13.86
C ARG A 728 -11.82 0.64 -12.45
N ALA A 729 -11.65 -0.65 -12.30
CA ALA A 729 -11.24 -1.37 -11.10
C ALA A 729 -12.20 -1.27 -9.89
N ALA A 730 -13.14 -0.33 -9.85
CA ALA A 730 -14.11 -0.20 -8.76
C ALA A 730 -15.19 -1.31 -8.84
N PRO A 731 -15.28 -2.20 -7.85
CA PRO A 731 -16.39 -3.16 -7.78
C PRO A 731 -17.69 -2.43 -7.43
N GLU A 732 -18.81 -2.88 -7.97
CA GLU A 732 -20.12 -2.29 -7.63
C GLU A 732 -20.66 -2.79 -6.30
N TRP A 733 -20.43 -4.05 -6.02
CA TRP A 733 -20.88 -4.71 -4.81
C TRP A 733 -19.73 -5.41 -4.12
N LEU A 734 -19.69 -5.26 -2.82
CA LEU A 734 -18.83 -6.01 -1.91
C LEU A 734 -19.71 -6.57 -0.80
N PHE A 735 -19.62 -7.86 -0.55
CA PHE A 735 -20.25 -8.51 0.59
C PHE A 735 -19.19 -9.32 1.32
N GLY A 736 -19.29 -9.40 2.61
CA GLY A 736 -18.38 -10.25 3.36
C GLY A 736 -18.87 -10.49 4.76
N GLY A 737 -18.24 -11.42 5.41
CA GLY A 737 -18.53 -11.74 6.78
C GLY A 737 -17.55 -12.76 7.34
N ARG A 738 -17.54 -12.84 8.64
CA ARG A 738 -16.78 -13.78 9.44
C ARG A 738 -17.66 -14.37 10.53
N ALA A 739 -17.60 -15.67 10.70
CA ALA A 739 -18.19 -16.38 11.82
C ALA A 739 -17.05 -17.07 12.59
N GLN A 740 -17.06 -16.96 13.90
CA GLN A 740 -16.07 -17.59 14.78
C GLN A 740 -16.79 -18.21 15.98
N TYR A 741 -16.29 -19.36 16.40
CA TYR A 741 -16.73 -20.02 17.61
C TYR A 741 -15.53 -20.52 18.40
N THR A 742 -15.48 -20.16 19.67
CA THR A 742 -14.46 -20.58 20.62
C THR A 742 -15.12 -21.40 21.71
N THR A 743 -14.66 -22.60 21.96
CA THR A 743 -15.15 -23.48 23.04
C THR A 743 -13.98 -24.19 23.69
N GLY A 744 -13.78 -23.95 25.00
CA GLY A 744 -12.57 -24.41 25.69
C GLY A 744 -11.32 -23.92 24.97
N ASP A 745 -10.44 -24.86 24.64
CA ASP A 745 -9.16 -24.59 23.97
C ASP A 745 -9.28 -24.50 22.44
N PHE A 746 -10.46 -24.79 21.87
CA PHE A 746 -10.66 -24.86 20.44
C PHE A 746 -11.34 -23.62 19.90
N LEU A 747 -10.77 -23.06 18.80
CA LEU A 747 -11.34 -21.99 18.00
C LEU A 747 -11.51 -22.46 16.56
N ILE A 748 -12.67 -22.20 15.98
CA ILE A 748 -12.92 -22.33 14.56
C ILE A 748 -13.52 -21.03 14.01
N GLY A 749 -13.01 -20.60 12.87
CA GLY A 749 -13.50 -19.41 12.19
C GLY A 749 -13.55 -19.62 10.69
N ALA A 750 -14.52 -19.00 10.06
CA ALA A 750 -14.64 -18.95 8.61
C ALA A 750 -14.96 -17.52 8.19
N GLN A 751 -14.37 -17.09 7.08
CA GLN A 751 -14.70 -15.80 6.47
C GLN A 751 -14.98 -15.98 4.99
N ALA A 752 -15.88 -15.16 4.48
CA ALA A 752 -16.23 -15.14 3.06
C ALA A 752 -16.28 -13.72 2.56
N LYS A 753 -15.82 -13.51 1.32
CA LYS A 753 -15.91 -12.22 0.65
C LYS A 753 -16.29 -12.37 -0.81
N TYR A 754 -17.34 -11.67 -1.20
CA TYR A 754 -17.77 -11.47 -2.58
C TYR A 754 -17.26 -10.13 -3.09
N THR A 755 -16.63 -10.14 -4.26
CA THR A 755 -16.22 -8.96 -5.01
C THR A 755 -16.96 -8.92 -6.35
N GLY A 756 -17.73 -7.87 -6.57
CA GLY A 756 -18.51 -7.67 -7.78
C GLY A 756 -17.67 -7.48 -9.05
N ASN A 757 -18.37 -7.40 -10.18
CA ASN A 757 -17.74 -7.17 -11.47
C ASN A 757 -16.94 -5.86 -11.49
N ARG A 758 -15.81 -5.86 -12.21
CA ARG A 758 -14.93 -4.69 -12.40
C ARG A 758 -14.62 -4.51 -13.87
N TYR A 759 -14.38 -3.27 -14.28
CA TYR A 759 -13.94 -2.98 -15.65
C TYR A 759 -12.43 -2.74 -15.70
N LEU A 760 -11.80 -3.20 -16.77
CA LEU A 760 -10.38 -2.97 -17.04
C LEU A 760 -10.08 -1.50 -17.34
N ASN A 761 -10.99 -0.83 -18.05
CA ASN A 761 -10.81 0.52 -18.59
C ASN A 761 -12.06 1.39 -18.37
N ASP A 762 -11.89 2.70 -18.54
CA ASP A 762 -12.95 3.68 -18.28
C ASP A 762 -14.00 3.76 -19.42
N ILE A 763 -13.72 3.19 -20.57
CA ILE A 763 -14.72 3.02 -21.64
C ILE A 763 -15.62 1.78 -21.43
N ASN A 764 -15.35 0.99 -20.39
CA ASN A 764 -16.06 -0.23 -19.98
C ASN A 764 -16.13 -1.32 -21.07
N SER A 765 -15.12 -1.39 -21.96
CA SER A 765 -15.08 -2.37 -23.05
C SER A 765 -14.68 -3.78 -22.61
N VAL A 766 -13.98 -3.92 -21.49
CA VAL A 766 -13.53 -5.20 -20.94
C VAL A 766 -14.00 -5.33 -19.48
N LYS A 767 -14.67 -6.45 -19.18
CA LYS A 767 -15.27 -6.70 -17.86
C LYS A 767 -14.70 -7.98 -17.25
N PHE A 768 -14.20 -7.89 -16.04
CA PHE A 768 -13.86 -9.05 -15.20
C PHE A 768 -15.06 -9.48 -14.36
N LYS A 769 -15.27 -10.80 -14.31
CA LYS A 769 -16.38 -11.42 -13.57
C LYS A 769 -16.19 -11.24 -12.06
N SER A 770 -17.31 -11.25 -11.35
CA SER A 770 -17.35 -11.34 -9.89
C SER A 770 -16.82 -12.67 -9.37
N TYR A 771 -16.41 -12.68 -8.12
CA TYR A 771 -15.93 -13.89 -7.45
C TYR A 771 -16.22 -13.84 -5.95
N THR A 772 -16.25 -15.02 -5.34
CA THR A 772 -16.30 -15.20 -3.88
C THR A 772 -15.11 -16.03 -3.44
N VAL A 773 -14.41 -15.57 -2.41
CA VAL A 773 -13.33 -16.30 -1.74
C VAL A 773 -13.80 -16.65 -0.34
N VAL A 774 -13.53 -17.87 0.10
CA VAL A 774 -13.83 -18.36 1.44
C VAL A 774 -12.54 -18.87 2.07
N ASP A 775 -12.25 -18.42 3.29
CA ASP A 775 -11.10 -18.86 4.07
C ASP A 775 -11.58 -19.50 5.37
N LEU A 776 -10.80 -20.46 5.87
CA LEU A 776 -11.05 -21.19 7.12
C LEU A 776 -9.84 -21.06 8.02
N ASN A 777 -10.07 -20.81 9.30
CA ASN A 777 -9.03 -20.87 10.33
C ASN A 777 -9.50 -21.69 11.52
N MET A 778 -8.56 -22.42 12.13
CA MET A 778 -8.74 -23.18 13.34
C MET A 778 -7.54 -22.93 14.25
N ALA A 779 -7.77 -22.90 15.55
CA ALA A 779 -6.70 -22.89 16.53
C ALA A 779 -7.04 -23.81 17.71
N TYR A 780 -6.01 -24.39 18.29
CA TYR A 780 -6.11 -25.21 19.49
C TYR A 780 -5.05 -24.75 20.49
N LYS A 781 -5.50 -24.28 21.66
CA LYS A 781 -4.62 -23.89 22.74
C LYS A 781 -4.00 -25.11 23.40
N LEU A 782 -2.74 -25.02 23.76
CA LEU A 782 -1.96 -26.14 24.32
C LEU A 782 -1.87 -26.08 25.85
N GLU A 783 -2.71 -25.25 26.50
CA GLU A 783 -2.74 -25.09 27.96
C GLU A 783 -3.00 -26.44 28.66
N GLY A 784 -3.91 -27.26 28.12
CA GLY A 784 -4.20 -28.61 28.63
C GLY A 784 -3.00 -29.57 28.56
N LEU A 785 -1.97 -29.27 27.77
CA LEU A 785 -0.71 -30.00 27.69
C LEU A 785 0.40 -29.36 28.54
N GLY A 786 0.10 -28.36 29.34
CA GLY A 786 1.06 -27.66 30.22
C GLY A 786 1.90 -26.60 29.49
N LEU A 787 1.52 -26.23 28.27
CA LEU A 787 2.16 -25.17 27.46
C LEU A 787 1.27 -23.93 27.47
N ALA A 788 1.36 -23.14 28.55
CA ALA A 788 0.64 -21.89 28.69
C ALA A 788 0.98 -20.93 27.55
N ASN A 789 0.02 -20.11 27.10
CA ASN A 789 0.16 -19.14 26.02
C ASN A 789 0.65 -19.72 24.67
N SER A 790 0.43 -21.00 24.46
CA SER A 790 0.84 -21.71 23.23
C SER A 790 -0.37 -22.26 22.49
N GLU A 791 -0.31 -22.26 21.16
CA GLU A 791 -1.40 -22.78 20.33
C GLU A 791 -0.89 -23.31 18.98
N ILE A 792 -1.65 -24.21 18.40
CA ILE A 792 -1.49 -24.62 17.00
C ILE A 792 -2.61 -24.01 16.17
N GLN A 793 -2.26 -23.36 15.10
CA GLN A 793 -3.19 -22.79 14.12
C GLN A 793 -3.15 -23.56 12.82
N LEU A 794 -4.30 -23.79 12.20
CA LEU A 794 -4.45 -24.30 10.84
C LEU A 794 -5.26 -23.30 10.03
N ASN A 795 -4.71 -22.84 8.90
CA ASN A 795 -5.35 -21.86 8.03
C ASN A 795 -5.47 -22.41 6.61
N VAL A 796 -6.64 -22.25 6.00
CA VAL A 796 -6.91 -22.57 4.60
C VAL A 796 -7.40 -21.29 3.91
N THR A 797 -6.62 -20.75 2.98
CA THR A 797 -7.03 -19.62 2.16
C THR A 797 -7.61 -20.13 0.85
N ASN A 798 -8.66 -19.43 0.35
CA ASN A 798 -9.37 -19.82 -0.86
C ASN A 798 -9.81 -21.31 -0.84
N LEU A 799 -10.57 -21.69 0.19
CA LEU A 799 -10.98 -23.08 0.48
C LEU A 799 -11.49 -23.84 -0.76
N PHE A 800 -12.27 -23.17 -1.61
CA PHE A 800 -12.86 -23.76 -2.80
C PHE A 800 -11.98 -23.66 -4.06
N ASP A 801 -10.75 -23.21 -3.92
CA ASP A 801 -9.81 -22.98 -5.02
C ASP A 801 -10.44 -22.18 -6.18
N LYS A 802 -11.13 -21.09 -5.80
CA LYS A 802 -11.78 -20.20 -6.78
C LYS A 802 -10.72 -19.54 -7.67
N TYR A 803 -10.81 -19.76 -8.97
CA TYR A 803 -10.03 -19.02 -9.96
C TYR A 803 -10.65 -17.65 -10.24
N TYR A 804 -9.87 -16.58 -10.15
CA TYR A 804 -10.32 -15.22 -10.38
C TYR A 804 -9.17 -14.27 -10.72
N VAL A 805 -9.49 -13.20 -11.43
CA VAL A 805 -8.58 -12.07 -11.60
C VAL A 805 -8.61 -11.23 -10.34
N GLY A 806 -7.51 -11.17 -9.63
CA GLY A 806 -7.37 -10.43 -8.38
C GLY A 806 -7.24 -8.94 -8.62
N SER A 807 -6.17 -8.53 -9.30
CA SER A 807 -5.89 -7.14 -9.64
C SER A 807 -5.43 -7.00 -11.08
N PHE A 808 -5.45 -5.78 -11.57
CA PHE A 808 -5.02 -5.46 -12.93
C PHE A 808 -4.65 -3.98 -13.02
N SER A 809 -3.72 -3.66 -13.92
CA SER A 809 -3.43 -2.29 -14.32
C SER A 809 -4.17 -2.00 -15.62
N GLY A 810 -5.02 -1.00 -15.60
CA GLY A 810 -5.71 -0.51 -16.78
C GLY A 810 -5.59 1.00 -16.85
N ALA A 811 -5.83 1.56 -18.01
CA ALA A 811 -5.89 2.99 -18.26
C ALA A 811 -7.24 3.33 -18.90
N LEU A 812 -7.37 4.55 -19.40
CA LEU A 812 -8.59 5.10 -19.98
C LEU A 812 -9.22 4.16 -21.04
N ALA A 813 -8.39 3.61 -21.95
CA ALA A 813 -8.83 2.75 -23.03
C ALA A 813 -7.91 1.53 -23.24
N THR A 814 -7.25 1.05 -22.18
CA THR A 814 -6.35 -0.12 -22.26
C THR A 814 -7.06 -1.30 -22.91
N ALA A 815 -6.45 -1.86 -23.95
CA ALA A 815 -6.92 -3.08 -24.56
C ALA A 815 -6.62 -4.30 -23.66
N SER A 816 -7.40 -5.37 -23.80
CA SER A 816 -7.15 -6.62 -23.05
C SER A 816 -5.77 -7.21 -23.31
N SER A 817 -5.26 -7.06 -24.54
CA SER A 817 -3.95 -7.57 -24.95
C SER A 817 -2.74 -6.86 -24.34
N SER A 818 -2.94 -5.66 -23.77
CA SER A 818 -1.86 -4.85 -23.18
C SER A 818 -2.01 -4.65 -21.67
N ALA A 819 -3.06 -5.21 -21.06
CA ALA A 819 -3.30 -5.09 -19.63
C ALA A 819 -2.39 -6.03 -18.81
N PHE A 820 -1.82 -5.53 -17.73
CA PHE A 820 -1.25 -6.40 -16.71
C PHE A 820 -2.36 -6.93 -15.81
N VAL A 821 -2.39 -8.24 -15.63
CA VAL A 821 -3.38 -8.95 -14.83
C VAL A 821 -2.66 -9.79 -13.79
N ASN A 822 -3.12 -9.75 -12.54
CA ASN A 822 -2.67 -10.66 -11.49
C ASN A 822 -3.84 -11.55 -11.09
N PHE A 823 -3.60 -12.86 -11.09
CA PHE A 823 -4.55 -13.82 -10.55
C PHE A 823 -4.65 -13.66 -9.04
N GLY A 824 -5.82 -13.95 -8.50
CA GLY A 824 -5.98 -14.08 -7.06
C GLY A 824 -5.29 -15.34 -6.53
N SER A 825 -4.95 -15.32 -5.25
CA SER A 825 -4.28 -16.43 -4.57
C SER A 825 -5.03 -17.75 -4.77
N PRO A 826 -4.34 -18.82 -5.17
CA PRO A 826 -4.92 -20.17 -5.25
C PRO A 826 -5.16 -20.72 -3.84
N ARG A 827 -5.80 -21.89 -3.73
CA ARG A 827 -5.97 -22.54 -2.44
C ARG A 827 -4.61 -22.90 -1.85
N ALA A 828 -4.40 -22.45 -0.59
CA ALA A 828 -3.20 -22.72 0.16
C ALA A 828 -3.55 -23.11 1.61
N VAL A 829 -2.73 -23.96 2.19
CA VAL A 829 -2.88 -24.43 3.57
C VAL A 829 -1.62 -24.12 4.35
N SER A 830 -1.76 -23.63 5.58
CA SER A 830 -0.63 -23.46 6.49
C SER A 830 -0.97 -23.89 7.91
N ALA A 831 0.02 -24.48 8.56
CA ALA A 831 0.01 -24.76 9.99
C ALA A 831 1.01 -23.83 10.69
N THR A 832 0.65 -23.31 11.86
CA THR A 832 1.51 -22.46 12.67
C THR A 832 1.51 -22.93 14.10
N LEU A 833 2.69 -23.11 14.68
CA LEU A 833 2.89 -23.31 16.11
C LEU A 833 3.27 -21.96 16.72
N VAL A 834 2.46 -21.46 17.65
CA VAL A 834 2.74 -20.28 18.46
C VAL A 834 3.12 -20.74 19.85
N MET A 835 4.22 -20.24 20.41
CA MET A 835 4.67 -20.53 21.76
C MET A 835 4.94 -19.25 22.52
N GLY A 836 4.36 -19.12 23.71
CA GLY A 836 4.58 -18.04 24.67
C GLY A 836 5.24 -18.54 25.94
N PHE A 837 6.22 -17.78 26.47
CA PHE A 837 6.99 -18.12 27.66
C PHE A 837 7.01 -16.93 28.63
#